data_1bc6c97e0adac7ac086dc74e16025ad6
#
_entry.id   1bc6c97e0adac7ac086dc74e16025ad6
#
_cell.length_a   1.000
_cell.length_b   1.000
_cell.length_c   1.000
_cell.angle_alpha   90.00
_cell.angle_beta   90.00
_cell.angle_gamma   90.00
#
_symmetry.space_group_name_H-M   'P 1'
#
loop_
_entity.id
_entity.type
_entity.pdbx_description
1 polymer ?
#
loop_
_entity_poly.entity_id
_entity_poly.type
_entity_poly.pdbx_seq_one_letter_code
_entity_poly.pdbx_strand_id
1 'polypeptide(L)'
;MTTETLPVVRDPRGNLAFVQEGELLCHPIKRVYWIYDAADAAVFPAVNPAGTRSLVIALSGSFDVVTAGDNTRISRTTLRRGYHALALPAGVEWKIEQFSTNSVGLVIEYAPQSSDAKNTAESDSGSHGNDPHPASSVQQCRIVQLPAHRVSTNNDSDSAQPRLSELADAMPDFVVKRVFYLFDVPSGATRGGHSHFADRQLIVAVSGSFTVIVDDGRNRREFLLNRPDRGLYIPAGIWRELKDFSTGSISMVLTTEPYRESDYVRDYNQFLSLTADKAPEPAKIPVIDLLRENRYFGLDNIDRAISRVVASGRYVGGYEVEQFENTLAELTGTRLAVGVSNGLDALRLIFKAYVSLDKLSPGDEVIVPANTYIASILAVTDAGLIPVFCEPDPDTMNLDSRRVETLIGPRTRAILTVHLYGRACWDRTLRDVALRHNLIVIEDNAQAIGAQSPVPGIALHDEIRDNGRLYTTGSLGHAAAFSFYPTKNIGALGDAGAVTTDDETLACAIRALANYGSRERYKNILKGYNCRLDPVKAAVLALKLRQLPEVCDLRRHVASLYDTLISNPLVEKPIISSPDLSVWHQYVVRVDDRERFRAHLAEHGISTDVHYPTPPHRQPCYKEYASLSLPVTEDISRRCVSLPISATITEAEISRIARAVNSYR
;
A
#
# COMPACT_ATOMS: atom_id res chain seq x y z
N MET A 1 -38.10 22.82 -22.15
CA MET A 1 -37.75 22.72 -20.72
C MET A 1 -39.03 22.48 -19.95
N THR A 2 -39.04 21.48 -19.11
CA THR A 2 -40.18 21.20 -18.24
C THR A 2 -39.64 21.15 -16.80
N THR A 3 -40.38 21.80 -15.91
CA THR A 3 -40.14 21.66 -14.48
C THR A 3 -40.89 20.41 -14.02
N GLU A 4 -40.16 19.47 -13.44
CA GLU A 4 -40.72 18.22 -12.95
C GLU A 4 -40.75 18.24 -11.41
N THR A 5 -41.79 17.65 -10.84
CA THR A 5 -41.89 17.48 -9.39
C THR A 5 -41.40 16.07 -9.06
N LEU A 6 -40.36 15.98 -8.24
CA LEU A 6 -39.83 14.70 -7.83
C LEU A 6 -40.78 14.00 -6.84
N PRO A 7 -40.84 12.67 -6.84
CA PRO A 7 -41.50 11.89 -5.79
C PRO A 7 -40.87 12.21 -4.43
N VAL A 8 -41.71 12.55 -3.46
CA VAL A 8 -41.28 12.84 -2.08
C VAL A 8 -42.06 11.98 -1.10
N VAL A 9 -41.31 11.18 -0.34
CA VAL A 9 -41.87 10.48 0.82
C VAL A 9 -41.70 11.38 2.04
N ARG A 10 -42.81 11.84 2.59
CA ARG A 10 -42.84 12.65 3.81
C ARG A 10 -42.90 11.76 5.05
N ASP A 11 -41.98 11.97 5.98
CA ASP A 11 -41.88 11.21 7.22
C ASP A 11 -41.54 12.18 8.36
N PRO A 12 -42.15 12.06 9.54
CA PRO A 12 -41.83 12.91 10.70
C PRO A 12 -40.33 12.88 11.09
N ARG A 13 -39.60 11.83 10.71
CA ARG A 13 -38.15 11.68 10.90
C ARG A 13 -37.31 12.35 9.81
N GLY A 14 -37.90 13.01 8.81
CA GLY A 14 -37.26 13.67 7.68
C GLY A 14 -37.82 13.20 6.33
N ASN A 15 -37.67 14.05 5.32
CA ASN A 15 -38.18 13.79 3.99
C ASN A 15 -37.17 13.08 3.11
N LEU A 16 -37.65 12.29 2.14
CA LEU A 16 -36.85 11.60 1.13
C LEU A 16 -37.37 11.94 -0.26
N ALA A 17 -36.51 12.40 -1.16
CA ALA A 17 -36.81 12.53 -2.58
C ALA A 17 -35.87 11.63 -3.39
N PHE A 18 -36.31 11.14 -4.54
CA PHE A 18 -35.53 10.21 -5.35
C PHE A 18 -35.70 10.40 -6.86
N VAL A 19 -34.68 9.93 -7.57
CA VAL A 19 -34.65 9.80 -9.04
C VAL A 19 -34.11 8.41 -9.35
N GLN A 20 -34.85 7.63 -10.13
CA GLN A 20 -34.40 6.29 -10.52
C GLN A 20 -34.75 5.97 -11.99
N GLU A 21 -33.98 5.01 -12.55
CA GLU A 21 -34.26 4.43 -13.86
C GLU A 21 -35.60 3.68 -13.86
N GLY A 22 -36.34 3.80 -14.96
CA GLY A 22 -37.61 3.09 -15.15
C GLY A 22 -38.85 3.81 -14.62
N GLU A 23 -38.72 4.83 -13.78
CA GLU A 23 -39.85 5.64 -13.28
C GLU A 23 -39.79 7.07 -13.82
N LEU A 24 -38.99 7.95 -13.17
CA LEU A 24 -38.83 9.33 -13.61
C LEU A 24 -37.91 9.46 -14.82
N LEU A 25 -36.87 8.65 -14.89
CA LEU A 25 -35.95 8.58 -16.02
C LEU A 25 -36.26 7.34 -16.85
N CYS A 26 -36.78 7.55 -18.06
CA CYS A 26 -37.02 6.47 -19.03
C CYS A 26 -35.72 5.87 -19.60
N HIS A 27 -34.55 6.35 -19.17
CA HIS A 27 -33.24 6.04 -19.74
C HIS A 27 -32.18 5.89 -18.66
N PRO A 28 -31.10 5.11 -18.93
CA PRO A 28 -30.01 4.91 -18.00
C PRO A 28 -29.31 6.21 -17.56
N ILE A 29 -28.92 6.25 -16.29
CA ILE A 29 -28.08 7.31 -15.74
C ILE A 29 -26.66 7.13 -16.28
N LYS A 30 -26.11 8.20 -16.90
CA LYS A 30 -24.76 8.20 -17.46
C LYS A 30 -23.74 8.80 -16.49
N ARG A 31 -24.14 9.88 -15.83
CA ARG A 31 -23.26 10.65 -14.96
C ARG A 31 -24.06 11.32 -13.86
N VAL A 32 -23.46 11.38 -12.66
CA VAL A 32 -24.01 12.13 -11.51
C VAL A 32 -22.88 12.98 -10.94
N TYR A 33 -23.13 14.28 -10.82
CA TYR A 33 -22.22 15.20 -10.19
C TYR A 33 -22.97 16.27 -9.41
N TRP A 34 -22.30 16.92 -8.47
CA TRP A 34 -22.88 17.97 -7.67
C TRP A 34 -21.93 19.15 -7.51
N ILE A 35 -22.54 20.34 -7.43
CA ILE A 35 -21.88 21.64 -7.40
C ILE A 35 -22.09 22.22 -6.02
N TYR A 36 -21.04 22.67 -5.37
CA TYR A 36 -21.06 23.21 -4.01
C TYR A 36 -19.99 24.30 -3.83
N ASP A 37 -19.97 24.96 -2.67
CA ASP A 37 -19.07 26.08 -2.36
C ASP A 37 -19.11 27.21 -3.41
N ALA A 38 -20.26 27.42 -4.05
CA ALA A 38 -20.44 28.46 -5.04
C ALA A 38 -20.71 29.80 -4.36
N ALA A 39 -19.97 30.87 -4.73
CA ALA A 39 -20.25 32.22 -4.32
C ALA A 39 -21.44 32.82 -5.14
N ASP A 40 -22.09 33.85 -4.62
CA ASP A 40 -23.25 34.49 -5.28
C ASP A 40 -22.99 34.93 -6.73
N ALA A 41 -21.77 35.37 -7.02
CA ALA A 41 -21.33 35.77 -8.35
C ALA A 41 -20.80 34.63 -9.24
N ALA A 42 -20.77 33.38 -8.72
CA ALA A 42 -20.26 32.24 -9.47
C ALA A 42 -21.19 31.89 -10.65
N VAL A 43 -20.58 31.46 -11.75
CA VAL A 43 -21.26 30.96 -12.94
C VAL A 43 -20.72 29.58 -13.28
N PHE A 44 -21.61 28.61 -13.41
CA PHE A 44 -21.27 27.26 -13.85
C PHE A 44 -21.80 27.07 -15.29
N PRO A 45 -20.95 27.14 -16.33
CA PRO A 45 -21.36 26.88 -17.70
C PRO A 45 -21.40 25.37 -17.96
N ALA A 46 -22.38 24.92 -18.70
CA ALA A 46 -22.47 23.53 -19.13
C ALA A 46 -23.14 23.41 -20.51
N VAL A 47 -22.84 22.31 -21.19
CA VAL A 47 -23.43 21.94 -22.47
C VAL A 47 -23.87 20.49 -22.39
N ASN A 48 -25.14 20.22 -22.70
CA ASN A 48 -25.58 18.83 -22.84
C ASN A 48 -25.02 18.26 -24.16
N PRO A 49 -24.19 17.19 -24.09
CA PRO A 49 -23.72 16.52 -25.30
C PRO A 49 -24.90 16.08 -26.20
N ALA A 50 -24.66 15.91 -27.50
CA ALA A 50 -25.65 15.35 -28.41
C ALA A 50 -26.14 14.00 -27.91
N GLY A 51 -27.44 13.83 -27.77
CA GLY A 51 -28.08 12.60 -27.25
C GLY A 51 -28.12 12.48 -25.72
N THR A 52 -27.52 13.43 -24.95
CA THR A 52 -27.56 13.44 -23.49
C THR A 52 -28.52 14.52 -22.98
N ARG A 53 -29.36 14.18 -22.01
CA ARG A 53 -30.24 15.08 -21.29
C ARG A 53 -29.75 15.27 -19.86
N SER A 54 -30.07 16.39 -19.23
CA SER A 54 -29.73 16.65 -17.83
C SER A 54 -30.95 16.94 -16.99
N LEU A 55 -30.96 16.45 -15.77
CA LEU A 55 -31.89 16.81 -14.72
C LEU A 55 -31.13 17.62 -13.68
N VAL A 56 -31.51 18.88 -13.46
CA VAL A 56 -30.87 19.82 -12.52
C VAL A 56 -31.78 20.03 -11.33
N ILE A 57 -31.23 19.84 -10.11
CA ILE A 57 -31.99 19.90 -8.84
C ILE A 57 -31.22 20.78 -7.85
N ALA A 58 -31.92 21.69 -7.18
CA ALA A 58 -31.37 22.43 -6.05
C ALA A 58 -31.58 21.63 -4.77
N LEU A 59 -30.52 20.94 -4.28
CA LEU A 59 -30.59 20.16 -3.03
C LEU A 59 -30.65 21.07 -1.81
N SER A 60 -29.89 22.16 -1.81
CA SER A 60 -29.86 23.18 -0.77
C SER A 60 -29.82 24.59 -1.42
N GLY A 61 -30.37 25.58 -0.74
CA GLY A 61 -30.40 26.96 -1.23
C GLY A 61 -31.22 27.16 -2.49
N SER A 62 -30.80 28.08 -3.33
CA SER A 62 -31.43 28.40 -4.62
C SER A 62 -30.38 28.90 -5.62
N PHE A 63 -30.66 28.71 -6.90
CA PHE A 63 -29.88 29.24 -8.02
C PHE A 63 -30.72 29.35 -9.27
N ASP A 64 -30.25 30.11 -10.23
CA ASP A 64 -30.90 30.29 -11.52
C ASP A 64 -30.24 29.37 -12.57
N VAL A 65 -31.05 28.63 -13.31
CA VAL A 65 -30.64 27.93 -14.52
C VAL A 65 -31.01 28.76 -15.73
N VAL A 66 -30.02 29.14 -16.51
CA VAL A 66 -30.19 29.99 -17.70
C VAL A 66 -29.81 29.20 -18.93
N THR A 67 -30.67 29.19 -19.94
CA THR A 67 -30.45 28.51 -21.22
C THR A 67 -30.56 29.49 -22.38
N ALA A 68 -29.72 29.32 -23.40
CA ALA A 68 -29.87 29.98 -24.70
C ALA A 68 -30.89 29.17 -25.54
N GLY A 69 -32.00 29.77 -25.90
CA GLY A 69 -32.98 29.15 -26.80
C GLY A 69 -32.71 29.49 -28.27
N ASP A 70 -33.26 28.72 -29.19
CA ASP A 70 -33.33 29.05 -30.63
C ASP A 70 -34.02 30.42 -30.79
N ASN A 71 -33.39 31.35 -31.49
CA ASN A 71 -33.80 32.74 -31.68
C ASN A 71 -33.65 33.70 -30.48
N THR A 72 -32.46 33.81 -29.86
CA THR A 72 -32.11 34.94 -28.96
C THR A 72 -32.97 35.13 -27.70
N ARG A 73 -33.90 34.23 -27.38
CA ARG A 73 -34.60 34.26 -26.10
C ARG A 73 -33.86 33.49 -25.04
N ILE A 74 -33.28 34.21 -24.09
CA ILE A 74 -32.72 33.62 -22.86
C ILE A 74 -33.89 33.21 -21.95
N SER A 75 -33.94 31.95 -21.56
CA SER A 75 -34.87 31.47 -20.54
C SER A 75 -34.15 31.33 -19.21
N ARG A 76 -34.73 31.85 -18.15
CA ARG A 76 -34.22 31.79 -16.78
C ARG A 76 -35.23 31.10 -15.88
N THR A 77 -34.79 30.09 -15.15
CA THR A 77 -35.60 29.31 -14.20
C THR A 77 -34.91 29.28 -12.86
N THR A 78 -35.52 29.82 -11.82
CA THR A 78 -35.00 29.72 -10.45
C THR A 78 -35.43 28.41 -9.83
N LEU A 79 -34.45 27.59 -9.43
CA LEU A 79 -34.66 26.36 -8.66
C LEU A 79 -34.50 26.66 -7.16
N ARG A 80 -35.47 26.19 -6.38
CA ARG A 80 -35.49 26.33 -4.91
C ARG A 80 -35.99 25.03 -4.31
N ARG A 81 -35.29 24.51 -3.31
CA ARG A 81 -35.58 23.25 -2.58
C ARG A 81 -35.58 21.97 -3.42
N GLY A 82 -35.21 20.87 -2.74
CA GLY A 82 -34.83 19.57 -3.26
C GLY A 82 -35.93 18.68 -3.83
N TYR A 83 -37.09 19.18 -4.27
CA TYR A 83 -38.13 18.37 -4.90
C TYR A 83 -38.67 18.95 -6.24
N HIS A 84 -38.02 19.98 -6.75
CA HIS A 84 -38.26 20.48 -8.10
C HIS A 84 -37.00 20.28 -8.94
N ALA A 85 -37.16 19.65 -10.07
CA ALA A 85 -36.10 19.41 -11.03
C ALA A 85 -36.39 20.12 -12.34
N LEU A 86 -35.38 20.63 -13.01
CA LEU A 86 -35.44 21.16 -14.35
C LEU A 86 -34.85 20.16 -15.34
N ALA A 87 -35.67 19.62 -16.24
CA ALA A 87 -35.22 18.78 -17.31
C ALA A 87 -34.74 19.61 -18.51
N LEU A 88 -33.49 19.40 -18.90
CA LEU A 88 -32.80 20.06 -20.00
C LEU A 88 -32.61 19.09 -21.16
N PRO A 89 -33.03 19.43 -22.39
CA PRO A 89 -32.88 18.56 -23.56
C PRO A 89 -31.42 18.46 -24.01
N ALA A 90 -31.15 17.48 -24.88
CA ALA A 90 -29.84 17.28 -25.49
C ALA A 90 -29.45 18.47 -26.39
N GLY A 91 -28.14 18.74 -26.45
CA GLY A 91 -27.57 19.79 -27.31
C GLY A 91 -27.82 21.22 -26.85
N VAL A 92 -28.38 21.42 -25.67
CA VAL A 92 -28.64 22.79 -25.13
C VAL A 92 -27.46 23.27 -24.33
N GLU A 93 -27.00 24.48 -24.60
CA GLU A 93 -26.10 25.25 -23.74
C GLU A 93 -26.86 25.85 -22.56
N TRP A 94 -26.34 25.68 -21.37
CA TRP A 94 -26.96 26.21 -20.17
C TRP A 94 -25.89 26.61 -19.14
N LYS A 95 -26.28 27.43 -18.18
CA LYS A 95 -25.43 27.80 -17.06
C LYS A 95 -26.25 27.90 -15.78
N ILE A 96 -25.58 27.70 -14.66
CA ILE A 96 -26.11 28.00 -13.34
C ILE A 96 -25.45 29.29 -12.85
N GLU A 97 -26.25 30.21 -12.34
CA GLU A 97 -25.78 31.49 -11.78
C GLU A 97 -26.64 31.92 -10.61
N GLN A 98 -26.24 32.97 -9.90
CA GLN A 98 -26.95 33.55 -8.75
C GLN A 98 -27.22 32.53 -7.63
N PHE A 99 -26.16 31.85 -7.21
CA PHE A 99 -26.23 30.93 -6.10
C PHE A 99 -26.53 31.67 -4.79
N SER A 100 -27.52 31.19 -4.04
CA SER A 100 -27.69 31.66 -2.65
C SER A 100 -26.60 31.00 -1.77
N THR A 101 -26.34 31.59 -0.61
CA THR A 101 -25.37 31.06 0.35
C THR A 101 -25.65 29.59 0.69
N ASN A 102 -24.61 28.76 0.69
CA ASN A 102 -24.68 27.32 0.94
C ASN A 102 -25.58 26.53 -0.05
N SER A 103 -25.70 27.00 -1.29
CA SER A 103 -26.41 26.27 -2.33
C SER A 103 -25.65 25.02 -2.75
N VAL A 104 -26.40 23.93 -2.99
CA VAL A 104 -25.88 22.67 -3.58
C VAL A 104 -26.76 22.31 -4.77
N GLY A 105 -26.15 22.23 -5.95
CA GLY A 105 -26.80 21.79 -7.19
C GLY A 105 -26.42 20.33 -7.49
N LEU A 106 -27.43 19.48 -7.74
CA LEU A 106 -27.26 18.13 -8.25
C LEU A 106 -27.60 18.10 -9.72
N VAL A 107 -26.75 17.46 -10.52
CA VAL A 107 -26.98 17.24 -11.95
C VAL A 107 -26.89 15.74 -12.24
N ILE A 108 -27.93 15.23 -12.90
CA ILE A 108 -28.01 13.84 -13.34
C ILE A 108 -28.08 13.85 -14.87
N GLU A 109 -27.08 13.32 -15.52
CA GLU A 109 -27.04 13.15 -16.97
C GLU A 109 -27.52 11.76 -17.36
N TYR A 110 -28.43 11.68 -18.34
CA TYR A 110 -29.00 10.44 -18.84
C TYR A 110 -29.18 10.52 -20.37
N ALA A 111 -29.13 9.36 -21.05
CA ALA A 111 -29.23 9.29 -22.50
C ALA A 111 -30.13 8.14 -22.95
N PRO A 112 -30.93 8.33 -24.04
CA PRO A 112 -31.65 7.22 -24.66
C PRO A 112 -30.70 6.10 -25.06
N GLN A 113 -31.08 4.84 -24.88
CA GLN A 113 -30.36 3.72 -25.47
C GLN A 113 -30.35 3.88 -27.00
N SER A 114 -29.22 3.63 -27.65
CA SER A 114 -29.16 3.56 -29.11
C SER A 114 -30.09 2.46 -29.61
N SER A 115 -30.73 2.67 -30.76
CA SER A 115 -31.74 1.75 -31.36
C SER A 115 -31.23 0.34 -31.69
N ASP A 116 -29.93 0.08 -31.47
CA ASP A 116 -29.28 -1.21 -31.78
C ASP A 116 -29.29 -2.21 -30.61
N ALA A 117 -29.80 -1.82 -29.43
CA ALA A 117 -30.01 -2.74 -28.31
C ALA A 117 -31.46 -3.20 -28.20
N LYS A 118 -32.01 -3.78 -29.30
CA LYS A 118 -33.23 -4.57 -29.23
C LYS A 118 -32.89 -5.99 -28.77
N ASN A 119 -33.59 -6.40 -27.71
CA ASN A 119 -33.68 -7.76 -27.16
C ASN A 119 -32.56 -8.20 -26.22
N THR A 120 -32.60 -7.72 -24.97
CA THR A 120 -32.46 -8.57 -23.78
C THR A 120 -33.16 -7.88 -22.61
N ALA A 121 -34.45 -7.58 -22.77
CA ALA A 121 -35.32 -7.43 -21.59
C ALA A 121 -35.81 -8.83 -21.25
N GLU A 122 -34.97 -9.66 -20.71
CA GLU A 122 -35.44 -10.77 -19.90
C GLU A 122 -36.11 -10.16 -18.68
N SER A 123 -37.41 -10.37 -18.60
CA SER A 123 -38.22 -10.13 -17.42
C SER A 123 -37.74 -11.08 -16.33
N ASP A 124 -36.65 -10.71 -15.65
CA ASP A 124 -36.24 -11.39 -14.45
C ASP A 124 -37.17 -10.99 -13.31
N SER A 125 -38.33 -11.71 -13.28
CA SER A 125 -39.24 -11.73 -12.13
C SER A 125 -38.70 -12.66 -11.03
N GLY A 126 -37.38 -12.76 -10.90
CA GLY A 126 -36.72 -13.49 -9.82
C GLY A 126 -36.98 -12.80 -8.49
N SER A 127 -37.77 -13.45 -7.65
CA SER A 127 -37.86 -13.08 -6.24
C SER A 127 -36.51 -13.34 -5.59
N HIS A 128 -35.71 -12.29 -5.29
CA HIS A 128 -34.49 -12.40 -4.51
C HIS A 128 -34.71 -12.95 -3.08
N GLY A 129 -35.94 -13.30 -2.71
CA GLY A 129 -36.27 -13.91 -1.43
C GLY A 129 -35.64 -15.28 -1.15
N ASN A 130 -35.02 -15.92 -2.17
CA ASN A 130 -34.29 -17.18 -2.04
C ASN A 130 -32.78 -17.04 -2.28
N ASP A 131 -32.28 -15.85 -2.68
CA ASP A 131 -30.86 -15.65 -2.80
C ASP A 131 -30.21 -15.51 -1.41
N PRO A 132 -29.07 -16.16 -1.19
CA PRO A 132 -28.40 -16.04 0.08
C PRO A 132 -27.97 -14.59 0.34
N HIS A 133 -28.30 -14.03 1.51
CA HIS A 133 -27.84 -12.71 1.94
C HIS A 133 -26.30 -12.65 1.84
N PRO A 134 -25.68 -11.64 1.17
CA PRO A 134 -24.25 -11.61 0.96
C PRO A 134 -23.47 -11.53 2.26
N ALA A 135 -22.38 -12.31 2.37
CA ALA A 135 -21.46 -12.30 3.49
C ALA A 135 -20.48 -11.15 3.34
N SER A 136 -20.88 -9.94 3.67
CA SER A 136 -20.01 -8.77 3.66
C SER A 136 -19.53 -8.42 5.07
N SER A 137 -18.34 -7.82 5.17
CA SER A 137 -17.77 -7.35 6.43
C SER A 137 -17.77 -5.82 6.50
N VAL A 138 -17.94 -5.26 7.70
CA VAL A 138 -17.79 -3.81 7.93
C VAL A 138 -16.41 -3.29 7.55
N GLN A 139 -15.40 -4.16 7.41
CA GLN A 139 -14.06 -3.80 6.92
C GLN A 139 -14.06 -3.40 5.44
N GLN A 140 -15.05 -3.85 4.67
CA GLN A 140 -15.24 -3.46 3.26
C GLN A 140 -15.89 -2.08 3.12
N CYS A 141 -16.53 -1.57 4.20
CA CYS A 141 -17.04 -0.20 4.24
C CYS A 141 -15.85 0.77 4.35
N ARG A 142 -15.75 1.72 3.42
CA ARG A 142 -14.62 2.64 3.36
C ARG A 142 -15.03 4.03 2.90
N ILE A 143 -14.31 5.04 3.41
CA ILE A 143 -14.41 6.39 2.86
C ILE A 143 -13.73 6.41 1.49
N VAL A 144 -14.46 6.92 0.50
CA VAL A 144 -14.00 7.16 -0.87
C VAL A 144 -13.81 8.66 -1.03
N GLN A 145 -12.59 9.08 -1.38
CA GLN A 145 -12.33 10.47 -1.76
C GLN A 145 -12.86 10.67 -3.18
N LEU A 146 -13.71 11.65 -3.35
CA LEU A 146 -14.28 11.99 -4.65
C LEU A 146 -13.47 13.14 -5.27
N PRO A 147 -13.10 13.08 -6.55
CA PRO A 147 -12.45 14.18 -7.22
C PRO A 147 -13.25 15.47 -7.06
N ALA A 148 -12.60 16.52 -6.61
CA ALA A 148 -13.19 17.84 -6.45
C ALA A 148 -12.48 18.82 -7.40
N HIS A 149 -13.14 19.17 -8.49
CA HIS A 149 -12.60 20.09 -9.50
C HIS A 149 -13.11 21.50 -9.25
N ARG A 150 -12.25 22.50 -9.37
CA ARG A 150 -12.66 23.90 -9.49
C ARG A 150 -13.11 24.15 -10.94
N VAL A 151 -14.26 24.74 -11.09
CA VAL A 151 -14.77 25.08 -12.41
C VAL A 151 -14.19 26.42 -12.84
N SER A 152 -13.28 26.42 -13.82
CA SER A 152 -12.66 27.64 -14.34
C SER A 152 -13.70 28.51 -15.03
N THR A 153 -13.83 29.76 -14.57
CA THR A 153 -14.60 30.81 -15.23
C THR A 153 -13.61 31.86 -15.77
N ASN A 154 -13.97 32.58 -16.84
CA ASN A 154 -13.11 33.58 -17.50
C ASN A 154 -12.78 34.82 -16.65
N ASN A 155 -13.07 34.82 -15.35
CA ASN A 155 -12.76 35.88 -14.40
C ASN A 155 -11.78 35.40 -13.32
N ASP A 156 -10.60 35.96 -13.30
CA ASP A 156 -9.43 35.66 -12.47
C ASP A 156 -9.54 35.99 -10.96
N SER A 157 -10.64 35.73 -10.28
CA SER A 157 -10.67 35.80 -8.82
C SER A 157 -10.76 34.38 -8.22
N ASP A 158 -9.69 33.92 -7.70
CA ASP A 158 -9.45 32.53 -7.20
C ASP A 158 -10.37 32.05 -6.05
N SER A 159 -11.08 32.98 -5.40
CA SER A 159 -11.89 32.69 -4.19
C SER A 159 -13.39 32.45 -4.45
N ALA A 160 -13.88 32.65 -5.68
CA ALA A 160 -15.32 32.62 -6.00
C ALA A 160 -15.76 31.42 -6.89
N GLN A 161 -14.86 30.50 -7.23
CA GLN A 161 -15.18 29.42 -8.17
C GLN A 161 -15.89 28.26 -7.50
N PRO A 162 -17.05 27.78 -8.07
CA PRO A 162 -17.73 26.60 -7.54
C PRO A 162 -16.90 25.34 -7.66
N ARG A 163 -17.10 24.41 -6.73
CA ARG A 163 -16.51 23.08 -6.78
C ARG A 163 -17.50 22.08 -7.33
N LEU A 164 -16.99 21.11 -8.08
CA LEU A 164 -17.74 20.00 -8.63
C LEU A 164 -17.12 18.71 -8.15
N SER A 165 -17.92 17.79 -7.61
CA SER A 165 -17.51 16.40 -7.32
C SER A 165 -18.32 15.43 -8.16
N GLU A 166 -17.66 14.40 -8.65
CA GLU A 166 -18.29 13.31 -9.41
C GLU A 166 -17.74 11.93 -9.01
N LEU A 167 -18.49 10.89 -9.38
CA LEU A 167 -18.22 9.52 -8.97
C LEU A 167 -17.35 8.75 -9.98
N ALA A 168 -17.49 9.02 -11.28
CA ALA A 168 -16.99 8.14 -12.34
C ALA A 168 -15.51 7.77 -12.23
N ASP A 169 -14.63 8.74 -11.91
CA ASP A 169 -13.20 8.51 -11.79
C ASP A 169 -12.80 7.80 -10.48
N ALA A 170 -13.60 7.97 -9.42
CA ALA A 170 -13.29 7.39 -8.12
C ALA A 170 -13.73 5.92 -7.98
N MET A 171 -14.78 5.52 -8.71
CA MET A 171 -15.37 4.19 -8.65
C MET A 171 -15.93 3.75 -10.03
N PRO A 172 -15.09 3.37 -10.99
CA PRO A 172 -15.51 3.06 -12.35
C PRO A 172 -16.51 1.89 -12.44
N ASP A 173 -16.47 0.94 -11.50
CA ASP A 173 -17.37 -0.23 -11.45
C ASP A 173 -18.69 0.05 -10.70
N PHE A 174 -18.92 1.28 -10.26
CA PHE A 174 -20.12 1.65 -9.53
C PHE A 174 -21.12 2.34 -10.47
N VAL A 175 -21.91 1.54 -11.17
CA VAL A 175 -22.95 2.04 -12.07
C VAL A 175 -24.15 2.52 -11.25
N VAL A 176 -24.47 3.82 -11.35
CA VAL A 176 -25.60 4.43 -10.63
C VAL A 176 -26.91 4.16 -11.35
N LYS A 177 -27.86 3.52 -10.68
CA LYS A 177 -29.23 3.31 -11.19
C LYS A 177 -30.28 4.13 -10.46
N ARG A 178 -29.97 4.62 -9.25
CA ARG A 178 -30.86 5.44 -8.45
C ARG A 178 -30.07 6.44 -7.62
N VAL A 179 -30.61 7.65 -7.50
CA VAL A 179 -30.15 8.69 -6.59
C VAL A 179 -31.30 9.05 -5.68
N PHE A 180 -31.08 9.04 -4.38
CA PHE A 180 -32.05 9.60 -3.43
C PHE A 180 -31.32 10.43 -2.37
N TYR A 181 -32.05 11.32 -1.73
CA TYR A 181 -31.51 12.17 -0.70
C TYR A 181 -32.51 12.41 0.43
N LEU A 182 -31.97 12.48 1.62
CA LEU A 182 -32.70 12.77 2.86
C LEU A 182 -32.46 14.24 3.22
N PHE A 183 -33.52 14.95 3.52
CA PHE A 183 -33.51 16.38 3.90
C PHE A 183 -34.55 16.66 4.98
N ASP A 184 -34.43 17.80 5.65
CA ASP A 184 -35.28 18.20 6.77
C ASP A 184 -35.33 17.12 7.88
N VAL A 185 -34.21 16.44 8.13
CA VAL A 185 -34.11 15.41 9.18
C VAL A 185 -34.01 16.13 10.53
N PRO A 186 -34.94 15.88 11.48
CA PRO A 186 -34.88 16.48 12.81
C PRO A 186 -33.64 16.03 13.59
N SER A 187 -33.12 16.92 14.44
CA SER A 187 -32.06 16.56 15.38
C SER A 187 -32.52 15.40 16.28
N GLY A 188 -31.67 14.36 16.42
CA GLY A 188 -31.98 13.15 17.20
C GLY A 188 -32.81 12.09 16.46
N ALA A 189 -33.23 12.33 15.22
CA ALA A 189 -33.88 11.29 14.42
C ALA A 189 -32.84 10.29 13.87
N THR A 190 -33.22 9.01 13.81
CA THR A 190 -32.46 7.95 13.15
C THR A 190 -33.12 7.55 11.84
N ARG A 191 -32.30 7.36 10.81
CA ARG A 191 -32.74 6.91 9.47
C ARG A 191 -31.96 5.66 9.07
N GLY A 192 -32.39 5.00 7.98
CA GLY A 192 -31.83 3.71 7.58
C GLY A 192 -32.49 2.56 8.33
N GLY A 193 -31.74 1.76 9.06
CA GLY A 193 -32.26 0.57 9.77
C GLY A 193 -32.63 -0.54 8.79
N HIS A 194 -31.73 -0.89 7.87
CA HIS A 194 -31.90 -1.98 6.91
C HIS A 194 -30.57 -2.40 6.27
N SER A 195 -30.56 -3.59 5.67
CA SER A 195 -29.53 -4.05 4.75
C SER A 195 -30.13 -4.41 3.38
N HIS A 196 -29.29 -4.73 2.41
CA HIS A 196 -29.68 -5.09 1.06
C HIS A 196 -29.09 -6.43 0.64
N PHE A 197 -29.81 -7.18 -0.19
CA PHE A 197 -29.29 -8.40 -0.81
C PHE A 197 -28.31 -8.12 -1.95
N ALA A 198 -28.60 -7.13 -2.80
CA ALA A 198 -27.81 -6.85 -4.00
C ALA A 198 -27.27 -5.40 -4.07
N ASP A 199 -28.00 -4.42 -3.52
CA ASP A 199 -27.66 -3.00 -3.67
C ASP A 199 -26.40 -2.60 -2.92
N ARG A 200 -25.48 -1.95 -3.63
CA ARG A 200 -24.29 -1.29 -3.10
C ARG A 200 -24.54 0.21 -3.06
N GLN A 201 -24.06 0.88 -2.04
CA GLN A 201 -24.38 2.28 -1.83
C GLN A 201 -23.16 3.14 -1.61
N LEU A 202 -23.23 4.39 -2.07
CA LEU A 202 -22.31 5.46 -1.71
C LEU A 202 -23.12 6.57 -1.04
N ILE A 203 -22.84 6.86 0.23
CA ILE A 203 -23.51 7.89 1.03
C ILE A 203 -22.60 9.10 1.15
N VAL A 204 -23.11 10.29 0.83
CA VAL A 204 -22.36 11.56 0.84
C VAL A 204 -23.11 12.59 1.68
N ALA A 205 -22.41 13.31 2.57
CA ALA A 205 -22.94 14.51 3.22
C ALA A 205 -22.72 15.71 2.29
N VAL A 206 -23.72 16.02 1.45
CA VAL A 206 -23.62 17.14 0.51
C VAL A 206 -23.86 18.50 1.17
N SER A 207 -24.49 18.49 2.36
CA SER A 207 -24.62 19.64 3.25
C SER A 207 -24.68 19.16 4.69
N GLY A 208 -24.09 19.92 5.62
CA GLY A 208 -24.05 19.58 7.04
C GLY A 208 -23.26 18.31 7.37
N SER A 209 -23.66 17.61 8.43
CA SER A 209 -22.99 16.41 8.89
C SER A 209 -23.97 15.42 9.51
N PHE A 210 -23.60 14.12 9.49
CA PHE A 210 -24.30 13.04 10.17
C PHE A 210 -23.37 11.83 10.36
N THR A 211 -23.71 10.94 11.27
CA THR A 211 -22.98 9.70 11.53
C THR A 211 -23.67 8.53 10.85
N VAL A 212 -22.92 7.71 10.14
CA VAL A 212 -23.37 6.43 9.57
C VAL A 212 -22.81 5.29 10.40
N ILE A 213 -23.70 4.45 10.92
CA ILE A 213 -23.36 3.21 11.60
C ILE A 213 -23.50 2.10 10.59
N VAL A 214 -22.51 1.22 10.51
CA VAL A 214 -22.53 -0.01 9.70
C VAL A 214 -22.29 -1.23 10.58
N ASP A 215 -23.00 -2.32 10.29
CA ASP A 215 -22.99 -3.54 11.09
C ASP A 215 -23.07 -4.77 10.16
N ASP A 216 -22.19 -5.75 10.38
CA ASP A 216 -22.18 -7.02 9.64
C ASP A 216 -22.79 -8.19 10.43
N GLY A 217 -23.45 -7.88 11.54
CA GLY A 217 -24.03 -8.85 12.47
C GLY A 217 -23.04 -9.35 13.54
N ARG A 218 -21.79 -8.92 13.49
CA ARG A 218 -20.70 -9.28 14.43
C ARG A 218 -19.88 -8.08 14.88
N ASN A 219 -19.58 -7.19 13.96
CA ASN A 219 -18.77 -6.00 14.18
C ASN A 219 -19.56 -4.77 13.77
N ARG A 220 -19.37 -3.69 14.51
CA ARG A 220 -20.01 -2.41 14.27
C ARG A 220 -18.96 -1.32 14.11
N ARG A 221 -19.15 -0.42 13.12
CA ARG A 221 -18.28 0.76 12.91
C ARG A 221 -19.13 1.98 12.70
N GLU A 222 -18.56 3.14 13.08
CA GLU A 222 -19.21 4.45 12.90
C GLU A 222 -18.33 5.33 11.98
N PHE A 223 -18.98 6.08 11.10
CA PHE A 223 -18.32 7.02 10.19
C PHE A 223 -19.02 8.37 10.25
N LEU A 224 -18.29 9.41 10.62
CA LEU A 224 -18.79 10.79 10.53
C LEU A 224 -18.61 11.28 9.09
N LEU A 225 -19.71 11.66 8.43
CA LEU A 225 -19.72 12.31 7.13
C LEU A 225 -20.05 13.79 7.29
N ASN A 226 -19.19 14.67 6.80
CA ASN A 226 -19.29 16.11 6.97
C ASN A 226 -18.70 16.91 5.79
N ARG A 227 -18.46 16.23 4.64
CA ARG A 227 -17.86 16.87 3.46
C ARG A 227 -18.48 16.34 2.17
N PRO A 228 -18.77 17.23 1.20
CA PRO A 228 -19.36 16.83 -0.08
C PRO A 228 -18.38 16.15 -1.06
N ASP A 229 -17.07 16.18 -0.79
CA ASP A 229 -16.03 15.53 -1.58
C ASP A 229 -15.59 14.17 -1.01
N ARG A 230 -16.37 13.61 -0.07
CA ARG A 230 -16.12 12.28 0.51
C ARG A 230 -17.40 11.50 0.65
N GLY A 231 -17.39 10.24 0.21
CA GLY A 231 -18.51 9.34 0.36
C GLY A 231 -18.14 8.08 1.13
N LEU A 232 -19.09 7.49 1.86
CA LEU A 232 -18.96 6.18 2.48
C LEU A 232 -19.51 5.13 1.51
N TYR A 233 -18.64 4.26 1.01
CA TYR A 233 -19.05 3.07 0.28
C TYR A 233 -19.50 1.97 1.24
N ILE A 234 -20.67 1.39 0.98
CA ILE A 234 -21.27 0.28 1.73
C ILE A 234 -21.62 -0.83 0.73
N PRO A 235 -21.01 -2.03 0.84
CA PRO A 235 -21.39 -3.17 0.02
C PRO A 235 -22.77 -3.72 0.39
N ALA A 236 -23.34 -4.54 -0.47
CA ALA A 236 -24.54 -5.32 -0.14
C ALA A 236 -24.29 -6.20 1.11
N GLY A 237 -25.33 -6.55 1.84
CA GLY A 237 -25.23 -7.40 3.03
C GLY A 237 -24.81 -6.69 4.31
N ILE A 238 -24.64 -5.40 4.32
CA ILE A 238 -24.32 -4.60 5.51
C ILE A 238 -25.58 -3.87 6.02
N TRP A 239 -25.88 -4.04 7.30
CA TRP A 239 -26.88 -3.22 7.98
C TRP A 239 -26.34 -1.82 8.20
N ARG A 240 -27.19 -0.80 7.99
CA ARG A 240 -26.79 0.58 8.21
C ARG A 240 -27.87 1.43 8.85
N GLU A 241 -27.41 2.38 9.65
CA GLU A 241 -28.23 3.42 10.30
C GLU A 241 -27.53 4.78 10.17
N LEU A 242 -28.32 5.83 10.06
CA LEU A 242 -27.82 7.22 10.02
C LEU A 242 -28.39 7.94 11.24
N LYS A 243 -27.55 8.65 12.00
CA LYS A 243 -27.93 9.40 13.20
C LYS A 243 -27.15 10.73 13.30
N ASP A 244 -27.43 11.49 14.33
CA ASP A 244 -26.72 12.72 14.70
C ASP A 244 -26.67 13.75 13.57
N PHE A 245 -27.80 13.95 12.89
CA PHE A 245 -27.91 14.91 11.81
C PHE A 245 -27.78 16.35 12.33
N SER A 246 -26.85 17.12 11.74
CA SER A 246 -26.78 18.57 11.98
C SER A 246 -27.96 19.28 11.31
N THR A 247 -28.33 20.45 11.83
CA THR A 247 -29.42 21.26 11.27
C THR A 247 -29.19 21.61 9.80
N GLY A 248 -30.16 21.33 8.94
CA GLY A 248 -30.06 21.55 7.50
C GLY A 248 -29.14 20.59 6.75
N SER A 249 -28.74 19.50 7.38
CA SER A 249 -27.96 18.46 6.71
C SER A 249 -28.74 17.74 5.62
N ILE A 250 -28.02 17.37 4.55
CA ILE A 250 -28.57 16.60 3.44
C ILE A 250 -27.67 15.40 3.18
N SER A 251 -28.25 14.21 3.31
CA SER A 251 -27.61 12.95 2.95
C SER A 251 -28.04 12.56 1.55
N MET A 252 -27.09 12.48 0.62
CA MET A 252 -27.30 11.95 -0.73
C MET A 252 -26.79 10.51 -0.78
N VAL A 253 -27.58 9.62 -1.39
CA VAL A 253 -27.24 8.21 -1.55
C VAL A 253 -27.34 7.82 -3.01
N LEU A 254 -26.24 7.33 -3.55
CA LEU A 254 -26.13 6.75 -4.89
C LEU A 254 -26.19 5.23 -4.74
N THR A 255 -26.97 4.54 -5.59
CA THR A 255 -27.20 3.10 -5.48
C THR A 255 -27.02 2.39 -6.82
N THR A 256 -26.58 1.14 -6.76
CA THR A 256 -26.34 0.31 -7.96
C THR A 256 -27.57 -0.43 -8.43
N GLU A 257 -28.65 -0.48 -7.61
CA GLU A 257 -29.93 -1.10 -7.98
C GLU A 257 -31.08 -0.10 -7.88
N PRO A 258 -32.11 -0.25 -8.74
CA PRO A 258 -33.38 0.46 -8.56
C PRO A 258 -34.07 -0.01 -7.28
N TYR A 259 -35.01 0.75 -6.78
CA TYR A 259 -35.77 0.37 -5.59
C TYR A 259 -36.60 -0.90 -5.87
N ARG A 260 -36.36 -1.93 -5.05
CA ARG A 260 -37.17 -3.13 -4.96
C ARG A 260 -37.32 -3.51 -3.50
N GLU A 261 -38.55 -3.62 -3.00
CA GLU A 261 -38.78 -3.98 -1.60
C GLU A 261 -38.19 -5.35 -1.25
N SER A 262 -38.15 -6.28 -2.20
CA SER A 262 -37.54 -7.62 -2.03
C SER A 262 -36.02 -7.58 -1.80
N ASP A 263 -35.33 -6.47 -2.11
CA ASP A 263 -33.89 -6.29 -1.86
C ASP A 263 -33.61 -5.84 -0.42
N TYR A 264 -34.64 -5.45 0.35
CA TYR A 264 -34.47 -4.91 1.69
C TYR A 264 -34.69 -5.95 2.79
N VAL A 265 -33.77 -5.97 3.76
CA VAL A 265 -33.94 -6.61 5.06
C VAL A 265 -34.15 -5.50 6.09
N ARG A 266 -35.38 -5.32 6.59
CA ARG A 266 -35.73 -4.20 7.51
C ARG A 266 -35.83 -4.61 8.97
N ASP A 267 -35.88 -5.90 9.26
CA ASP A 267 -35.87 -6.43 10.63
C ASP A 267 -34.44 -6.81 11.01
N TYR A 268 -33.94 -6.24 12.09
CA TYR A 268 -32.57 -6.48 12.56
C TYR A 268 -32.35 -7.91 13.05
N ASN A 269 -33.38 -8.55 13.65
CA ASN A 269 -33.26 -9.95 14.06
C ASN A 269 -33.24 -10.89 12.86
N GLN A 270 -34.03 -10.57 11.81
CA GLN A 270 -33.93 -11.27 10.55
C GLN A 270 -32.55 -11.10 9.92
N PHE A 271 -31.99 -9.88 9.92
CA PHE A 271 -30.63 -9.63 9.46
C PHE A 271 -29.61 -10.47 10.23
N LEU A 272 -29.68 -10.50 11.57
CA LEU A 272 -28.80 -11.33 12.39
C LEU A 272 -28.93 -12.81 12.05
N SER A 273 -30.14 -13.32 11.83
CA SER A 273 -30.34 -14.72 11.44
C SER A 273 -29.77 -15.06 10.07
N LEU A 274 -29.83 -14.13 9.12
CA LEU A 274 -29.24 -14.29 7.77
C LEU A 274 -27.72 -14.21 7.76
N THR A 275 -27.11 -13.58 8.78
CA THR A 275 -25.66 -13.45 8.94
C THR A 275 -25.06 -14.50 9.89
N ALA A 276 -25.88 -15.17 10.72
CA ALA A 276 -25.43 -16.09 11.75
C ALA A 276 -24.72 -17.34 11.20
N ASP A 277 -25.18 -17.88 10.05
CA ASP A 277 -24.67 -19.12 9.47
C ASP A 277 -23.48 -18.90 8.48
N LYS A 278 -23.15 -17.66 8.20
CA LYS A 278 -22.03 -17.32 7.33
C LYS A 278 -20.88 -16.78 8.17
N ALA A 279 -20.02 -17.71 8.61
CA ALA A 279 -18.69 -17.29 8.98
C ALA A 279 -18.11 -16.54 7.75
N PRO A 280 -17.76 -15.23 7.81
CA PRO A 280 -17.01 -14.61 6.74
C PRO A 280 -15.79 -15.50 6.52
N GLU A 281 -15.45 -15.77 5.25
CA GLU A 281 -14.13 -16.33 4.99
C GLU A 281 -13.14 -15.52 5.80
N PRO A 282 -12.36 -16.16 6.65
CA PRO A 282 -11.47 -15.43 7.53
C PRO A 282 -10.56 -14.57 6.66
N ALA A 283 -10.55 -13.25 6.92
CA ALA A 283 -9.78 -12.29 6.13
C ALA A 283 -8.39 -12.85 5.85
N LYS A 284 -8.00 -12.87 4.58
CA LYS A 284 -6.72 -13.43 4.14
C LYS A 284 -5.58 -12.68 4.84
N ILE A 285 -4.70 -13.40 5.50
CA ILE A 285 -3.48 -12.83 6.11
C ILE A 285 -2.40 -12.88 5.03
N PRO A 286 -1.99 -11.75 4.46
CA PRO A 286 -0.90 -11.71 3.49
C PRO A 286 0.45 -11.94 4.18
N VAL A 287 1.50 -12.28 3.42
CA VAL A 287 2.86 -12.34 3.97
C VAL A 287 3.28 -10.97 4.52
N ILE A 288 2.92 -9.90 3.82
CA ILE A 288 3.07 -8.51 4.24
C ILE A 288 1.96 -7.66 3.60
N ASP A 289 1.43 -6.68 4.33
CA ASP A 289 0.47 -5.68 3.84
C ASP A 289 1.16 -4.31 3.77
N LEU A 290 1.62 -3.93 2.57
CA LEU A 290 2.34 -2.68 2.35
C LEU A 290 1.52 -1.43 2.65
N LEU A 291 0.20 -1.46 2.42
CA LEU A 291 -0.66 -0.32 2.75
C LEU A 291 -0.77 -0.14 4.26
N ARG A 292 -0.90 -1.24 4.99
CA ARG A 292 -0.94 -1.25 6.45
C ARG A 292 0.39 -0.79 7.06
N GLU A 293 1.53 -1.24 6.50
CA GLU A 293 2.86 -0.75 6.85
C GLU A 293 2.97 0.77 6.62
N ASN A 294 2.56 1.29 5.46
CA ASN A 294 2.61 2.72 5.19
C ASN A 294 1.67 3.54 6.08
N ARG A 295 0.51 3.00 6.48
CA ARG A 295 -0.38 3.63 7.47
C ARG A 295 0.27 3.75 8.85
N TYR A 296 1.06 2.76 9.25
CA TYR A 296 1.82 2.80 10.50
C TYR A 296 2.79 3.99 10.52
N PHE A 297 3.49 4.27 9.42
CA PHE A 297 4.36 5.43 9.28
C PHE A 297 3.62 6.77 9.10
N GLY A 298 2.29 6.72 8.86
CA GLY A 298 1.43 7.88 8.63
C GLY A 298 1.38 8.31 7.16
N LEU A 299 0.27 8.05 6.49
CA LEU A 299 0.09 8.41 5.07
C LEU A 299 0.26 9.91 4.83
N ASP A 300 -0.30 10.76 5.71
CA ASP A 300 -0.17 12.24 5.62
C ASP A 300 1.30 12.71 5.75
N ASN A 301 2.13 11.97 6.50
CA ASN A 301 3.56 12.27 6.62
C ASN A 301 4.30 11.90 5.33
N ILE A 302 3.96 10.75 4.74
CA ILE A 302 4.49 10.30 3.45
C ILE A 302 4.11 11.29 2.36
N ASP A 303 2.83 11.68 2.27
CA ASP A 303 2.33 12.64 1.28
C ASP A 303 3.02 14.00 1.41
N ARG A 304 3.24 14.49 2.64
CA ARG A 304 3.99 15.73 2.87
C ARG A 304 5.45 15.62 2.44
N ALA A 305 6.11 14.47 2.68
CA ALA A 305 7.48 14.24 2.26
C ALA A 305 7.59 14.26 0.72
N ILE A 306 6.67 13.60 0.02
CA ILE A 306 6.60 13.60 -1.46
C ILE A 306 6.34 15.01 -1.99
N SER A 307 5.33 15.71 -1.45
CA SER A 307 4.94 17.05 -1.87
C SER A 307 6.07 18.06 -1.72
N ARG A 308 6.89 17.95 -0.66
CA ARG A 308 8.06 18.79 -0.44
C ARG A 308 9.09 18.62 -1.57
N VAL A 309 9.36 17.39 -2.00
CA VAL A 309 10.27 17.12 -3.13
C VAL A 309 9.70 17.66 -4.42
N VAL A 310 8.40 17.44 -4.69
CA VAL A 310 7.72 17.96 -5.90
C VAL A 310 7.82 19.49 -5.94
N ALA A 311 7.53 20.17 -4.84
CA ALA A 311 7.61 21.63 -4.74
C ALA A 311 9.03 22.18 -4.93
N SER A 312 10.07 21.39 -4.58
CA SER A 312 11.46 21.82 -4.73
C SER A 312 11.96 21.84 -6.17
N GLY A 313 11.32 21.07 -7.09
CA GLY A 313 11.78 20.84 -8.45
C GLY A 313 13.11 20.11 -8.57
N ARG A 314 13.66 19.57 -7.48
CA ARG A 314 14.95 18.86 -7.45
C ARG A 314 14.71 17.35 -7.37
N TYR A 315 14.81 16.66 -8.51
CA TYR A 315 14.48 15.25 -8.65
C TYR A 315 15.70 14.32 -8.75
N VAL A 316 16.93 14.87 -8.67
CA VAL A 316 18.18 14.10 -8.69
C VAL A 316 19.15 14.69 -7.67
N GLY A 317 19.62 13.86 -6.71
CA GLY A 317 20.53 14.28 -5.65
C GLY A 317 19.95 15.35 -4.73
N GLY A 318 20.81 16.03 -3.97
CA GLY A 318 20.48 17.16 -3.10
C GLY A 318 19.96 16.75 -1.72
N TYR A 319 19.35 17.73 -1.05
CA TYR A 319 19.06 17.71 0.39
C TYR A 319 18.39 16.42 0.90
N GLU A 320 17.37 15.91 0.23
CA GLU A 320 16.64 14.73 0.71
C GLU A 320 17.51 13.46 0.68
N VAL A 321 18.37 13.33 -0.34
CA VAL A 321 19.33 12.23 -0.43
C VAL A 321 20.40 12.36 0.66
N GLU A 322 20.92 13.56 0.87
CA GLU A 322 21.89 13.85 1.93
C GLU A 322 21.32 13.58 3.33
N GLN A 323 20.07 13.97 3.60
CA GLN A 323 19.40 13.68 4.86
C GLN A 323 19.22 12.16 5.09
N PHE A 324 18.84 11.43 4.05
CA PHE A 324 18.74 9.97 4.11
C PHE A 324 20.11 9.33 4.41
N GLU A 325 21.14 9.72 3.66
CA GLU A 325 22.51 9.21 3.82
C GLU A 325 23.06 9.49 5.23
N ASN A 326 22.90 10.70 5.74
CA ASN A 326 23.32 11.07 7.10
C ASN A 326 22.58 10.25 8.16
N THR A 327 21.25 10.11 8.02
CA THR A 327 20.45 9.32 8.96
C THR A 327 20.86 7.85 8.95
N LEU A 328 21.13 7.27 7.76
CA LEU A 328 21.56 5.88 7.66
C LEU A 328 22.96 5.67 8.26
N ALA A 329 23.90 6.57 7.99
CA ALA A 329 25.25 6.52 8.55
C ALA A 329 25.22 6.60 10.09
N GLU A 330 24.40 7.50 10.65
CA GLU A 330 24.21 7.63 12.10
C GLU A 330 23.63 6.34 12.71
N LEU A 331 22.57 5.76 12.11
CA LEU A 331 21.91 4.54 12.59
C LEU A 331 22.83 3.31 12.55
N THR A 332 23.72 3.23 11.57
CA THR A 332 24.67 2.12 11.44
C THR A 332 25.95 2.35 12.23
N GLY A 333 26.24 3.60 12.61
CA GLY A 333 27.48 3.98 13.27
C GLY A 333 28.68 4.05 12.32
N THR A 334 28.44 4.24 11.00
CA THR A 334 29.48 4.43 9.98
C THR A 334 29.69 5.91 9.68
N ARG A 335 30.84 6.27 9.11
CA ARG A 335 31.14 7.65 8.73
C ARG A 335 30.33 8.13 7.52
N LEU A 336 30.05 7.24 6.58
CA LEU A 336 29.50 7.58 5.27
C LEU A 336 28.42 6.61 4.84
N ALA A 337 27.40 7.15 4.16
CA ALA A 337 26.45 6.38 3.38
C ALA A 337 26.33 6.96 1.98
N VAL A 338 25.98 6.13 1.01
CA VAL A 338 25.77 6.50 -0.40
C VAL A 338 24.46 5.89 -0.86
N GLY A 339 23.46 6.71 -1.18
CA GLY A 339 22.19 6.29 -1.74
C GLY A 339 22.32 5.82 -3.19
N VAL A 340 21.76 4.66 -3.50
CA VAL A 340 21.79 4.04 -4.82
C VAL A 340 20.41 3.49 -5.25
N SER A 341 20.30 3.00 -6.47
CA SER A 341 19.03 2.57 -7.07
C SER A 341 18.36 1.36 -6.38
N ASN A 342 19.12 0.38 -5.92
CA ASN A 342 18.63 -0.84 -5.27
C ASN A 342 19.77 -1.60 -4.57
N GLY A 343 19.43 -2.69 -3.85
CA GLY A 343 20.42 -3.49 -3.12
C GLY A 343 21.42 -4.26 -4.00
N LEU A 344 20.99 -4.75 -5.16
CA LEU A 344 21.90 -5.40 -6.11
C LEU A 344 22.95 -4.40 -6.64
N ASP A 345 22.50 -3.21 -7.05
CA ASP A 345 23.43 -2.16 -7.49
C ASP A 345 24.36 -1.69 -6.36
N ALA A 346 23.88 -1.69 -5.10
CA ALA A 346 24.74 -1.42 -3.96
C ALA A 346 25.92 -2.41 -3.88
N LEU A 347 25.64 -3.72 -3.94
CA LEU A 347 26.69 -4.77 -3.97
C LEU A 347 27.59 -4.66 -5.19
N ARG A 348 27.02 -4.50 -6.40
CA ARG A 348 27.77 -4.34 -7.65
C ARG A 348 28.73 -3.15 -7.58
N LEU A 349 28.26 -2.03 -7.11
CA LEU A 349 29.04 -0.80 -6.98
C LEU A 349 30.20 -0.97 -5.97
N ILE A 350 29.99 -1.68 -4.85
CA ILE A 350 31.05 -2.00 -3.90
C ILE A 350 32.14 -2.81 -4.60
N PHE A 351 31.82 -3.94 -5.23
CA PHE A 351 32.81 -4.78 -5.91
C PHE A 351 33.49 -4.04 -7.08
N LYS A 352 32.74 -3.34 -7.93
CA LYS A 352 33.31 -2.54 -9.03
C LYS A 352 34.23 -1.41 -8.53
N ALA A 353 33.89 -0.80 -7.39
CA ALA A 353 34.75 0.20 -6.78
C ALA A 353 36.06 -0.40 -6.28
N TYR A 354 36.03 -1.54 -5.60
CA TYR A 354 37.25 -2.25 -5.18
C TYR A 354 38.10 -2.69 -6.37
N VAL A 355 37.48 -3.12 -7.48
CA VAL A 355 38.22 -3.40 -8.73
C VAL A 355 38.83 -2.13 -9.33
N SER A 356 38.10 -1.01 -9.34
CA SER A 356 38.59 0.25 -9.87
C SER A 356 39.68 0.92 -9.02
N LEU A 357 39.81 0.50 -7.77
CA LEU A 357 40.83 0.93 -6.80
C LEU A 357 42.01 -0.06 -6.70
N ASP A 358 42.08 -1.04 -7.58
CA ASP A 358 43.12 -2.08 -7.61
C ASP A 358 43.22 -2.89 -6.30
N LYS A 359 42.12 -2.97 -5.52
CA LYS A 359 42.02 -3.77 -4.30
C LYS A 359 41.54 -5.21 -4.59
N LEU A 360 40.77 -5.40 -5.66
CA LEU A 360 40.35 -6.67 -6.22
C LEU A 360 40.69 -6.69 -7.72
N SER A 361 40.90 -7.87 -8.26
CA SER A 361 41.16 -8.08 -9.69
C SER A 361 40.19 -9.11 -10.26
N PRO A 362 39.81 -9.01 -11.55
CA PRO A 362 39.03 -10.04 -12.21
C PRO A 362 39.71 -11.42 -12.04
N GLY A 363 38.93 -12.45 -11.63
CA GLY A 363 39.39 -13.76 -11.31
C GLY A 363 39.77 -13.98 -9.84
N ASP A 364 39.77 -12.95 -9.00
CA ASP A 364 39.86 -13.13 -7.55
C ASP A 364 38.62 -13.85 -7.00
N GLU A 365 38.82 -14.62 -5.95
CA GLU A 365 37.77 -15.42 -5.34
C GLU A 365 37.13 -14.65 -4.14
N VAL A 366 35.82 -14.76 -4.06
CA VAL A 366 35.00 -14.22 -2.96
C VAL A 366 34.26 -15.37 -2.29
N ILE A 367 34.49 -15.60 -1.02
CA ILE A 367 33.70 -16.59 -0.24
C ILE A 367 32.32 -15.99 -0.02
N VAL A 368 31.29 -16.77 -0.38
CA VAL A 368 29.87 -16.35 -0.35
C VAL A 368 29.03 -17.42 0.33
N PRO A 369 27.94 -17.09 1.05
CA PRO A 369 27.02 -18.12 1.56
C PRO A 369 26.32 -18.81 0.39
N ALA A 370 26.21 -20.14 0.46
CA ALA A 370 25.47 -20.92 -0.54
C ALA A 370 23.95 -20.73 -0.40
N ASN A 371 23.47 -20.45 0.82
CA ASN A 371 22.09 -20.10 1.12
C ASN A 371 21.93 -18.57 1.13
N THR A 372 21.62 -18.00 -0.02
CA THR A 372 21.37 -16.55 -0.16
C THR A 372 20.44 -16.28 -1.34
N TYR A 373 19.97 -15.03 -1.44
CA TYR A 373 19.32 -14.55 -2.67
C TYR A 373 20.34 -14.41 -3.80
N ILE A 374 19.90 -14.68 -5.01
CA ILE A 374 20.79 -14.68 -6.18
C ILE A 374 21.56 -13.36 -6.40
N ALA A 375 21.01 -12.23 -5.90
CA ALA A 375 21.63 -10.91 -6.03
C ALA A 375 23.05 -10.85 -5.48
N SER A 376 23.32 -11.54 -4.35
CA SER A 376 24.65 -11.62 -3.74
C SER A 376 25.68 -12.22 -4.73
N ILE A 377 25.27 -13.26 -5.46
CA ILE A 377 26.16 -13.97 -6.41
C ILE A 377 26.28 -13.18 -7.72
N LEU A 378 25.18 -12.61 -8.20
CA LEU A 378 25.20 -11.77 -9.40
C LEU A 378 26.15 -10.56 -9.26
N ALA A 379 26.19 -9.95 -8.08
CA ALA A 379 27.09 -8.82 -7.84
C ALA A 379 28.58 -9.21 -7.92
N VAL A 380 28.94 -10.38 -7.42
CA VAL A 380 30.30 -10.94 -7.47
C VAL A 380 30.69 -11.22 -8.92
N THR A 381 29.86 -11.98 -9.64
CA THR A 381 30.15 -12.41 -11.01
C THR A 381 30.14 -11.24 -12.01
N ASP A 382 29.25 -10.24 -11.81
CA ASP A 382 29.22 -9.02 -12.64
C ASP A 382 30.50 -8.19 -12.48
N ALA A 383 31.18 -8.27 -11.33
CA ALA A 383 32.47 -7.63 -11.14
C ALA A 383 33.64 -8.41 -11.78
N GLY A 384 33.39 -9.57 -12.37
CA GLY A 384 34.40 -10.47 -12.92
C GLY A 384 35.12 -11.32 -11.86
N LEU A 385 34.53 -11.39 -10.66
CA LEU A 385 35.04 -12.18 -9.52
C LEU A 385 34.41 -13.58 -9.51
N ILE A 386 35.02 -14.49 -8.78
CA ILE A 386 34.61 -15.90 -8.71
C ILE A 386 34.00 -16.19 -7.32
N PRO A 387 32.72 -16.57 -7.25
CA PRO A 387 32.12 -16.95 -5.98
C PRO A 387 32.60 -18.34 -5.53
N VAL A 388 33.04 -18.44 -4.29
CA VAL A 388 33.37 -19.69 -3.60
C VAL A 388 32.28 -19.96 -2.57
N PHE A 389 31.43 -20.94 -2.83
CA PHE A 389 30.25 -21.21 -2.01
C PHE A 389 30.61 -21.86 -0.69
N CYS A 390 30.17 -21.25 0.41
CA CYS A 390 30.26 -21.78 1.77
C CYS A 390 28.90 -22.26 2.24
N GLU A 391 28.81 -23.49 2.72
CA GLU A 391 27.60 -24.04 3.32
C GLU A 391 27.17 -23.20 4.54
N PRO A 392 25.88 -23.04 4.78
CA PRO A 392 25.38 -22.41 5.99
C PRO A 392 25.48 -23.34 7.20
N ASP A 393 25.50 -22.74 8.38
CA ASP A 393 25.18 -23.43 9.62
C ASP A 393 23.69 -23.81 9.62
N PRO A 394 23.33 -25.07 9.87
CA PRO A 394 21.95 -25.54 9.75
C PRO A 394 20.98 -24.89 10.76
N ASP A 395 21.50 -24.43 11.89
CA ASP A 395 20.67 -23.82 12.95
C ASP A 395 20.35 -22.37 12.68
N THR A 396 21.34 -21.63 12.20
CA THR A 396 21.16 -20.19 11.89
C THR A 396 20.76 -19.93 10.44
N MET A 397 20.97 -20.90 9.56
CA MET A 397 20.79 -20.80 8.09
C MET A 397 21.67 -19.72 7.44
N ASN A 398 22.59 -19.13 8.18
CA ASN A 398 23.58 -18.15 7.73
C ASN A 398 24.94 -18.84 7.46
N LEU A 399 25.86 -18.15 6.78
CA LEU A 399 27.21 -18.67 6.49
C LEU A 399 27.88 -19.28 7.75
N ASP A 400 28.36 -20.52 7.65
CA ASP A 400 29.08 -21.19 8.74
C ASP A 400 30.53 -20.66 8.82
N SER A 401 30.79 -19.79 9.77
CA SER A 401 32.10 -19.16 9.97
C SER A 401 33.24 -20.18 10.20
N ARG A 402 32.92 -21.38 10.75
CA ARG A 402 33.89 -22.49 11.00
C ARG A 402 34.42 -23.13 9.71
N ARG A 403 33.69 -22.97 8.60
CA ARG A 403 34.05 -23.51 7.28
C ARG A 403 34.85 -22.52 6.43
N VAL A 404 34.80 -21.25 6.73
CA VAL A 404 35.36 -20.17 5.89
C VAL A 404 36.86 -20.38 5.67
N GLU A 405 37.60 -20.67 6.73
CA GLU A 405 39.06 -20.81 6.64
C GLU A 405 39.50 -21.96 5.73
N THR A 406 38.73 -23.06 5.66
CA THR A 406 39.01 -24.21 4.79
C THR A 406 38.79 -23.93 3.30
N LEU A 407 38.11 -22.85 2.96
CA LEU A 407 37.81 -22.44 1.59
C LEU A 407 38.80 -21.39 1.06
N ILE A 408 39.72 -20.91 1.89
CA ILE A 408 40.69 -19.91 1.51
C ILE A 408 41.77 -20.53 0.60
N GLY A 409 41.83 -20.05 -0.63
CA GLY A 409 42.83 -20.39 -1.64
C GLY A 409 43.76 -19.20 -1.97
N PRO A 410 44.76 -19.43 -2.86
CA PRO A 410 45.70 -18.38 -3.24
C PRO A 410 45.08 -17.15 -3.88
N ARG A 411 43.87 -17.26 -4.45
CA ARG A 411 43.12 -16.18 -5.12
C ARG A 411 42.02 -15.59 -4.25
N THR A 412 41.78 -16.12 -3.07
CA THR A 412 40.77 -15.62 -2.16
C THR A 412 41.17 -14.24 -1.63
N ARG A 413 40.33 -13.22 -1.85
CA ARG A 413 40.57 -11.83 -1.46
C ARG A 413 39.47 -11.22 -0.61
N ALA A 414 38.25 -11.78 -0.66
CA ALA A 414 37.12 -11.22 0.05
C ALA A 414 36.16 -12.28 0.60
N ILE A 415 35.36 -11.85 1.57
CA ILE A 415 34.21 -12.56 2.10
C ILE A 415 32.99 -11.64 1.89
N LEU A 416 31.95 -12.17 1.29
CA LEU A 416 30.62 -11.57 1.30
C LEU A 416 29.79 -12.28 2.36
N THR A 417 29.55 -11.63 3.49
CA THR A 417 28.64 -12.16 4.51
C THR A 417 27.23 -11.63 4.24
N VAL A 418 26.22 -12.48 4.34
CA VAL A 418 24.82 -12.12 4.18
C VAL A 418 24.13 -12.25 5.52
N HIS A 419 23.50 -11.18 6.00
CA HIS A 419 22.72 -11.19 7.24
C HIS A 419 21.29 -11.67 6.96
N LEU A 420 21.20 -12.96 6.63
CA LEU A 420 19.98 -13.56 6.10
C LEU A 420 18.87 -13.59 7.14
N TYR A 421 17.64 -13.31 6.69
CA TYR A 421 16.40 -13.27 7.47
C TYR A 421 16.35 -12.20 8.58
N GLY A 422 17.37 -11.34 8.66
CA GLY A 422 17.45 -10.27 9.66
C GLY A 422 18.35 -10.60 10.85
N ARG A 423 19.14 -11.68 10.79
CA ARG A 423 20.12 -12.05 11.81
C ARG A 423 21.53 -11.66 11.38
N ALA A 424 22.27 -11.01 12.26
CA ALA A 424 23.67 -10.72 12.01
C ALA A 424 24.49 -12.02 11.83
N CYS A 425 25.10 -12.18 10.65
CA CYS A 425 26.06 -13.23 10.33
C CYS A 425 27.46 -12.71 10.60
N TRP A 426 27.80 -12.53 11.88
CA TRP A 426 29.06 -11.97 12.33
C TRP A 426 29.41 -12.47 13.72
N ASP A 427 30.51 -13.23 13.82
CA ASP A 427 31.03 -13.77 15.06
C ASP A 427 32.54 -13.57 15.14
N ARG A 428 33.13 -13.96 16.29
CA ARG A 428 34.57 -13.86 16.53
C ARG A 428 35.38 -14.69 15.51
N THR A 429 34.90 -15.88 15.15
CA THR A 429 35.59 -16.78 14.21
C THR A 429 35.71 -16.12 12.83
N LEU A 430 34.61 -15.59 12.30
CA LEU A 430 34.61 -14.92 11.00
C LEU A 430 35.51 -13.69 10.98
N ARG A 431 35.43 -12.87 12.04
CA ARG A 431 36.30 -11.70 12.21
C ARG A 431 37.77 -12.07 12.25
N ASP A 432 38.15 -13.04 13.08
CA ASP A 432 39.53 -13.43 13.26
C ASP A 432 40.13 -14.07 11.99
N VAL A 433 39.34 -14.87 11.24
CA VAL A 433 39.72 -15.39 9.94
C VAL A 433 39.98 -14.26 8.94
N ALA A 434 39.06 -13.32 8.83
CA ALA A 434 39.19 -12.20 7.91
C ALA A 434 40.46 -11.36 8.21
N LEU A 435 40.75 -11.09 9.50
CA LEU A 435 41.95 -10.36 9.93
C LEU A 435 43.22 -11.12 9.64
N ARG A 436 43.30 -12.41 10.01
CA ARG A 436 44.50 -13.25 9.79
C ARG A 436 44.90 -13.36 8.32
N HIS A 437 43.91 -13.45 7.44
CA HIS A 437 44.12 -13.63 6.01
C HIS A 437 44.04 -12.34 5.20
N ASN A 438 43.88 -11.18 5.89
CA ASN A 438 43.77 -9.87 5.29
C ASN A 438 42.68 -9.80 4.19
N LEU A 439 41.50 -10.37 4.48
CA LEU A 439 40.39 -10.46 3.53
C LEU A 439 39.50 -9.22 3.63
N ILE A 440 39.05 -8.72 2.50
CA ILE A 440 38.01 -7.68 2.46
C ILE A 440 36.68 -8.31 2.86
N VAL A 441 35.99 -7.71 3.83
CA VAL A 441 34.66 -8.17 4.26
C VAL A 441 33.61 -7.21 3.75
N ILE A 442 32.63 -7.72 3.03
CA ILE A 442 31.48 -6.97 2.53
C ILE A 442 30.23 -7.58 3.15
N GLU A 443 29.33 -6.72 3.66
CA GLU A 443 28.06 -7.12 4.23
C GLU A 443 26.95 -6.98 3.18
N ASP A 444 26.21 -8.04 2.89
CA ASP A 444 24.88 -7.95 2.31
C ASP A 444 23.88 -7.77 3.45
N ASN A 445 23.54 -6.51 3.71
CA ASN A 445 22.63 -6.12 4.77
C ASN A 445 21.20 -5.86 4.25
N ALA A 446 20.85 -6.44 3.10
CA ALA A 446 19.56 -6.24 2.44
C ALA A 446 18.35 -6.70 3.28
N GLN A 447 18.58 -7.49 4.34
CA GLN A 447 17.53 -8.05 5.20
C GLN A 447 17.71 -7.70 6.68
N ALA A 448 18.74 -6.93 7.06
CA ALA A 448 19.13 -6.86 8.46
C ALA A 448 19.41 -5.45 8.97
N ILE A 449 18.81 -4.42 8.37
CA ILE A 449 18.96 -3.06 8.89
C ILE A 449 18.52 -2.98 10.36
N GLY A 450 19.45 -2.56 11.24
CA GLY A 450 19.23 -2.46 12.70
C GLY A 450 19.50 -3.74 13.48
N ALA A 451 19.90 -4.84 12.84
CA ALA A 451 20.39 -6.03 13.54
C ALA A 451 21.74 -5.74 14.21
N GLN A 452 22.06 -6.46 15.27
CA GLN A 452 23.23 -6.20 16.10
C GLN A 452 24.08 -7.45 16.34
N SER A 453 25.35 -7.23 16.63
CA SER A 453 26.31 -8.25 17.06
C SER A 453 27.07 -7.76 18.29
N PRO A 454 27.43 -8.63 19.25
CA PRO A 454 28.34 -8.29 20.34
C PRO A 454 29.80 -8.24 19.89
N VAL A 455 30.12 -8.67 18.67
CA VAL A 455 31.48 -8.68 18.12
C VAL A 455 31.73 -7.42 17.32
N PRO A 456 32.82 -6.67 17.60
CA PRO A 456 33.15 -5.44 16.90
C PRO A 456 33.42 -5.67 15.41
N GLY A 457 33.18 -4.66 14.59
CA GLY A 457 33.48 -4.66 13.17
C GLY A 457 34.99 -4.77 12.86
N ILE A 458 35.30 -5.06 11.60
CA ILE A 458 36.67 -5.28 11.12
C ILE A 458 37.53 -4.01 11.18
N ALA A 459 36.95 -2.84 10.95
CA ALA A 459 37.63 -1.55 10.97
C ALA A 459 37.97 -1.07 12.38
N LEU A 460 37.31 -1.59 13.39
CA LEU A 460 37.58 -1.28 14.77
C LEU A 460 38.74 -2.16 15.26
N HIS A 461 39.91 -1.57 15.43
CA HIS A 461 41.09 -2.25 16.03
C HIS A 461 40.89 -2.53 17.55
N ASP A 462 39.68 -2.31 18.06
CA ASP A 462 39.35 -2.56 19.44
C ASP A 462 39.53 -4.06 19.78
N GLU A 463 40.24 -4.32 20.87
CA GLU A 463 40.20 -5.63 21.51
C GLU A 463 38.73 -6.00 21.80
N ILE A 464 38.36 -7.23 21.53
CA ILE A 464 37.04 -7.75 21.89
C ILE A 464 36.96 -7.72 23.42
N ARG A 465 36.39 -6.65 23.97
CA ARG A 465 36.08 -6.55 25.39
C ARG A 465 34.62 -6.92 25.57
N ASP A 466 34.37 -7.85 26.47
CA ASP A 466 33.02 -8.20 26.91
C ASP A 466 32.46 -7.08 27.83
N ASN A 467 32.20 -5.93 27.24
CA ASN A 467 31.71 -4.73 27.93
C ASN A 467 30.21 -4.46 27.66
N GLY A 468 29.51 -5.42 27.07
CA GLY A 468 28.07 -5.29 26.72
C GLY A 468 27.79 -4.34 25.55
N ARG A 469 28.82 -3.82 24.86
CA ARG A 469 28.63 -2.97 23.68
C ARG A 469 28.13 -3.80 22.50
N LEU A 470 27.11 -3.29 21.80
CA LEU A 470 26.56 -3.86 20.60
C LEU A 470 26.96 -3.04 19.38
N TYR A 471 27.20 -3.72 18.27
CA TYR A 471 27.60 -3.13 16.99
C TYR A 471 26.53 -3.46 15.95
N THR A 472 26.08 -2.46 15.20
CA THR A 472 25.00 -2.59 14.23
C THR A 472 25.53 -3.14 12.90
N THR A 473 24.80 -4.05 12.28
CA THR A 473 25.07 -4.50 10.90
C THR A 473 25.08 -3.31 9.96
N GLY A 474 25.99 -3.35 8.99
CA GLY A 474 26.30 -2.19 8.15
C GLY A 474 27.55 -1.46 8.56
N SER A 475 28.13 -1.78 9.77
CA SER A 475 29.42 -1.29 10.25
C SER A 475 30.37 -2.42 10.67
N LEU A 476 30.02 -3.67 10.38
CA LEU A 476 30.83 -4.83 10.80
C LEU A 476 31.92 -5.17 9.78
N GLY A 477 31.63 -5.02 8.48
CA GLY A 477 32.58 -5.18 7.39
C GLY A 477 33.31 -3.89 7.00
N HIS A 478 34.04 -3.92 5.87
CA HIS A 478 34.64 -2.75 5.27
C HIS A 478 33.63 -1.87 4.51
N ALA A 479 32.57 -2.51 4.00
CA ALA A 479 31.42 -1.86 3.37
C ALA A 479 30.19 -2.75 3.49
N ALA A 480 29.01 -2.16 3.48
CA ALA A 480 27.74 -2.87 3.51
C ALA A 480 26.77 -2.36 2.45
N ALA A 481 25.98 -3.27 1.88
CA ALA A 481 24.93 -2.98 0.93
C ALA A 481 23.56 -3.15 1.58
N PHE A 482 22.67 -2.18 1.35
CA PHE A 482 21.30 -2.16 1.84
C PHE A 482 20.30 -2.21 0.70
N SER A 483 19.19 -2.88 0.94
CA SER A 483 18.02 -2.86 0.08
C SER A 483 16.84 -2.24 0.84
N PHE A 484 16.17 -1.32 0.18
CA PHE A 484 14.91 -0.72 0.64
C PHE A 484 13.77 -1.07 -0.32
N TYR A 485 13.81 -2.28 -0.92
CA TYR A 485 12.68 -2.81 -1.67
C TYR A 485 11.41 -2.74 -0.81
N PRO A 486 10.21 -2.51 -1.38
CA PRO A 486 8.99 -2.21 -0.59
C PRO A 486 8.70 -3.17 0.56
N THR A 487 9.04 -4.46 0.44
CA THR A 487 8.79 -5.48 1.48
C THR A 487 9.85 -5.53 2.58
N LYS A 488 10.92 -4.73 2.50
CA LYS A 488 11.97 -4.68 3.53
C LYS A 488 11.45 -4.01 4.81
N ASN A 489 12.11 -4.29 5.94
CA ASN A 489 11.73 -3.74 7.25
C ASN A 489 11.53 -2.22 7.21
N ILE A 490 12.37 -1.54 6.44
CA ILE A 490 12.17 -0.17 6.00
C ILE A 490 12.10 -0.18 4.47
N GLY A 491 10.89 -0.12 3.93
CA GLY A 491 10.64 -0.19 2.47
C GLY A 491 10.35 1.18 1.86
N ALA A 492 10.96 1.44 0.70
CA ALA A 492 10.65 2.60 -0.15
C ALA A 492 9.34 2.40 -0.94
N LEU A 493 8.94 3.43 -1.68
CA LEU A 493 7.86 3.37 -2.66
C LEU A 493 8.39 2.92 -4.05
N GLY A 494 9.07 1.79 -4.08
CA GLY A 494 9.73 1.19 -5.24
C GLY A 494 11.15 0.76 -4.89
N ASP A 495 12.01 0.53 -5.90
CA ASP A 495 13.39 0.13 -5.67
C ASP A 495 14.21 1.27 -5.05
N ALA A 496 14.99 0.93 -4.02
CA ALA A 496 16.00 1.81 -3.42
C ALA A 496 17.06 0.97 -2.73
N GLY A 497 18.26 1.53 -2.58
CA GLY A 497 19.38 0.92 -1.91
C GLY A 497 20.36 1.95 -1.36
N ALA A 498 21.33 1.48 -0.59
CA ALA A 498 22.44 2.30 -0.14
C ALA A 498 23.68 1.45 0.14
N VAL A 499 24.80 2.11 0.21
CA VAL A 499 26.07 1.55 0.72
C VAL A 499 26.48 2.34 1.96
N THR A 500 27.01 1.64 2.98
CA THR A 500 27.68 2.27 4.12
C THR A 500 29.15 1.85 4.17
N THR A 501 30.02 2.74 4.60
CA THR A 501 31.45 2.48 4.75
C THR A 501 32.14 3.60 5.56
N ASP A 502 33.29 3.30 6.16
CA ASP A 502 34.20 4.28 6.78
C ASP A 502 35.31 4.74 5.83
N ASP A 503 35.45 4.09 4.66
CA ASP A 503 36.44 4.42 3.65
C ASP A 503 35.93 5.49 2.67
N GLU A 504 36.47 6.71 2.82
CA GLU A 504 36.12 7.86 1.98
C GLU A 504 36.49 7.64 0.50
N THR A 505 37.61 6.93 0.24
CA THR A 505 38.06 6.63 -1.12
C THR A 505 37.06 5.70 -1.81
N LEU A 506 36.61 4.67 -1.11
CA LEU A 506 35.60 3.74 -1.58
C LEU A 506 34.25 4.47 -1.82
N ALA A 507 33.80 5.28 -0.86
CA ALA A 507 32.56 6.06 -1.01
C ALA A 507 32.60 7.00 -2.23
N CYS A 508 33.73 7.70 -2.44
CA CYS A 508 33.95 8.55 -3.63
C CYS A 508 33.93 7.76 -4.93
N ALA A 509 34.52 6.56 -4.97
CA ALA A 509 34.50 5.69 -6.13
C ALA A 509 33.09 5.19 -6.43
N ILE A 510 32.32 4.80 -5.40
CA ILE A 510 30.92 4.36 -5.51
C ILE A 510 30.05 5.49 -6.05
N ARG A 511 30.16 6.72 -5.49
CA ARG A 511 29.42 7.90 -5.98
C ARG A 511 29.71 8.18 -7.45
N ALA A 512 30.97 8.09 -7.85
CA ALA A 512 31.37 8.30 -9.25
C ALA A 512 30.76 7.19 -10.15
N LEU A 513 30.92 5.92 -9.79
CA LEU A 513 30.39 4.79 -10.54
C LEU A 513 28.86 4.85 -10.68
N ALA A 514 28.15 5.22 -9.61
CA ALA A 514 26.70 5.37 -9.63
C ALA A 514 26.21 6.52 -10.53
N ASN A 515 27.09 7.46 -10.88
CA ASN A 515 26.79 8.63 -11.71
C ASN A 515 27.66 8.67 -12.97
N TYR A 516 27.52 7.66 -13.84
CA TYR A 516 28.23 7.53 -15.13
C TYR A 516 29.76 7.57 -15.03
N GLY A 517 30.34 7.28 -13.86
CA GLY A 517 31.78 7.38 -13.61
C GLY A 517 32.31 8.81 -13.49
N SER A 518 31.44 9.78 -13.19
CA SER A 518 31.74 11.20 -13.19
C SER A 518 31.85 11.75 -11.77
N ARG A 519 32.93 12.48 -11.49
CA ARG A 519 33.07 13.35 -10.30
C ARG A 519 32.73 14.81 -10.60
N GLU A 520 32.97 15.23 -11.83
CA GLU A 520 32.68 16.57 -12.34
C GLU A 520 31.76 16.47 -13.55
N ARG A 521 30.88 17.45 -13.73
CA ARG A 521 29.93 17.47 -14.84
C ARG A 521 30.69 17.30 -16.18
N TYR A 522 30.26 16.32 -17.01
CA TYR A 522 30.81 15.96 -18.31
C TYR A 522 32.23 15.40 -18.29
N LYS A 523 32.79 15.05 -17.12
CA LYS A 523 34.12 14.41 -17.04
C LYS A 523 33.99 13.04 -16.39
N ASN A 524 33.94 12.01 -17.21
CA ASN A 524 33.80 10.62 -16.81
C ASN A 524 35.17 9.99 -16.62
N ILE A 525 35.59 9.71 -15.41
CA ILE A 525 36.90 9.15 -15.08
C ILE A 525 36.87 7.63 -14.95
N LEU A 526 35.69 7.03 -14.77
CA LEU A 526 35.42 5.60 -14.70
C LEU A 526 34.31 5.22 -15.68
N LYS A 527 34.25 3.95 -16.05
CA LYS A 527 33.09 3.38 -16.78
C LYS A 527 31.99 3.09 -15.75
N GLY A 528 31.07 4.04 -15.55
CA GLY A 528 30.05 3.96 -14.53
C GLY A 528 28.66 3.65 -15.06
N TYR A 529 27.70 3.74 -14.16
CA TYR A 529 26.28 3.37 -14.32
C TYR A 529 25.37 4.56 -13.99
N ASN A 530 24.09 4.42 -14.22
CA ASN A 530 23.07 5.33 -13.69
C ASN A 530 22.30 4.64 -12.56
N CYS A 531 22.86 4.65 -11.34
CA CYS A 531 22.39 3.89 -10.19
C CYS A 531 22.21 4.81 -8.98
N ARG A 532 21.44 5.88 -9.12
CA ARG A 532 21.23 6.90 -8.09
C ARG A 532 19.94 6.64 -7.31
N LEU A 533 19.89 7.08 -6.05
CA LEU A 533 18.67 7.14 -5.26
C LEU A 533 17.86 8.38 -5.64
N ASP A 534 16.57 8.20 -5.91
CA ASP A 534 15.65 9.29 -6.20
C ASP A 534 15.30 10.09 -4.93
N PRO A 535 15.28 11.43 -4.94
CA PRO A 535 14.93 12.25 -3.80
C PRO A 535 13.55 11.96 -3.18
N VAL A 536 12.55 11.58 -3.99
CA VAL A 536 11.22 11.20 -3.48
C VAL A 536 11.30 9.98 -2.58
N LYS A 537 12.06 8.96 -2.99
CA LYS A 537 12.28 7.75 -2.19
C LYS A 537 13.14 8.04 -0.96
N ALA A 538 14.18 8.87 -1.10
CA ALA A 538 15.03 9.29 0.00
C ALA A 538 14.25 10.01 1.10
N ALA A 539 13.36 10.94 0.75
CA ALA A 539 12.52 11.67 1.69
C ALA A 539 11.60 10.75 2.50
N VAL A 540 10.98 9.75 1.84
CA VAL A 540 10.14 8.75 2.51
C VAL A 540 10.98 7.83 3.40
N LEU A 541 12.14 7.39 2.93
CA LEU A 541 13.04 6.52 3.70
C LEU A 541 13.59 7.24 4.94
N ALA A 542 14.02 8.49 4.84
CA ALA A 542 14.48 9.29 5.99
C ALA A 542 13.40 9.44 7.07
N LEU A 543 12.12 9.56 6.66
CA LEU A 543 10.99 9.56 7.58
C LEU A 543 10.86 8.20 8.31
N LYS A 544 10.91 7.09 7.57
CA LYS A 544 10.71 5.74 8.12
C LYS A 544 11.88 5.27 8.98
N LEU A 545 13.12 5.62 8.62
CA LEU A 545 14.33 5.25 9.36
C LEU A 545 14.31 5.73 10.81
N ARG A 546 13.67 6.86 11.12
CA ARG A 546 13.52 7.37 12.48
C ARG A 546 12.74 6.45 13.41
N GLN A 547 11.89 5.59 12.85
CA GLN A 547 11.07 4.62 13.59
C GLN A 547 11.69 3.21 13.55
N LEU A 548 12.89 3.02 12.98
CA LEU A 548 13.55 1.73 12.86
C LEU A 548 13.65 0.95 14.18
N PRO A 549 14.06 1.57 15.33
CA PRO A 549 14.13 0.83 16.59
C PRO A 549 12.78 0.22 16.99
N GLU A 550 11.69 0.98 16.90
CA GLU A 550 10.34 0.51 17.22
C GLU A 550 9.89 -0.61 16.28
N VAL A 551 10.14 -0.48 14.97
CA VAL A 551 9.85 -1.54 13.98
C VAL A 551 10.59 -2.82 14.32
N CYS A 552 11.86 -2.74 14.73
CA CYS A 552 12.65 -3.90 15.13
C CYS A 552 12.08 -4.56 16.39
N ASP A 553 11.67 -3.77 17.39
CA ASP A 553 11.10 -4.30 18.64
C ASP A 553 9.74 -4.98 18.40
N LEU A 554 8.88 -4.40 17.57
CA LEU A 554 7.61 -5.03 17.18
C LEU A 554 7.83 -6.37 16.48
N ARG A 555 8.80 -6.48 15.55
CA ARG A 555 9.12 -7.74 14.88
C ARG A 555 9.73 -8.78 15.83
N ARG A 556 10.56 -8.39 16.78
CA ARG A 556 11.06 -9.28 17.86
C ARG A 556 9.90 -9.80 18.71
N HIS A 557 8.94 -8.93 19.06
CA HIS A 557 7.74 -9.33 19.78
C HIS A 557 6.93 -10.38 19.01
N VAL A 558 6.71 -10.18 17.70
CA VAL A 558 6.02 -11.17 16.85
C VAL A 558 6.76 -12.51 16.82
N ALA A 559 8.09 -12.49 16.66
CA ALA A 559 8.90 -13.69 16.65
C ALA A 559 8.82 -14.46 18.00
N SER A 560 8.85 -13.74 19.12
CA SER A 560 8.68 -14.31 20.47
C SER A 560 7.30 -14.95 20.66
N LEU A 561 6.23 -14.33 20.13
CA LEU A 561 4.89 -14.91 20.16
C LEU A 561 4.83 -16.19 19.31
N TYR A 562 5.40 -16.21 18.13
CA TYR A 562 5.49 -17.44 17.31
C TYR A 562 6.26 -18.55 18.03
N ASP A 563 7.39 -18.22 18.64
CA ASP A 563 8.18 -19.21 19.39
C ASP A 563 7.39 -19.83 20.53
N THR A 564 6.60 -19.03 21.24
CA THR A 564 5.76 -19.48 22.35
C THR A 564 4.55 -20.29 21.88
N LEU A 565 3.87 -19.83 20.81
CA LEU A 565 2.57 -20.36 20.41
C LEU A 565 2.67 -21.56 19.45
N ILE A 566 3.75 -21.66 18.66
CA ILE A 566 3.95 -22.79 17.74
C ILE A 566 4.58 -23.96 18.49
N SER A 567 3.84 -25.07 18.55
CA SER A 567 4.23 -26.28 19.28
C SER A 567 4.20 -27.55 18.41
N ASN A 568 3.94 -27.44 17.09
CA ASN A 568 3.87 -28.60 16.19
C ASN A 568 5.26 -29.23 15.99
N PRO A 569 5.46 -30.52 16.35
CA PRO A 569 6.75 -31.18 16.20
C PRO A 569 7.19 -31.43 14.74
N LEU A 570 6.28 -31.32 13.77
CA LEU A 570 6.59 -31.44 12.34
C LEU A 570 7.14 -30.13 11.75
N VAL A 571 7.18 -29.05 12.54
CA VAL A 571 7.58 -27.70 12.11
C VAL A 571 8.80 -27.27 12.92
N GLU A 572 9.95 -27.26 12.29
CA GLU A 572 11.20 -26.78 12.92
C GLU A 572 11.20 -25.24 12.92
N LYS A 573 11.21 -24.66 14.10
CA LYS A 573 11.26 -23.20 14.29
C LYS A 573 12.69 -22.68 14.15
N PRO A 574 12.88 -21.38 13.76
CA PRO A 574 14.18 -20.75 13.83
C PRO A 574 14.62 -20.60 15.30
N ILE A 575 15.93 -20.68 15.54
CA ILE A 575 16.49 -20.50 16.89
C ILE A 575 16.47 -19.00 17.24
N ILE A 576 15.84 -18.66 18.37
CA ILE A 576 15.90 -17.31 18.95
C ILE A 576 17.04 -17.27 19.97
N SER A 577 18.00 -16.37 19.74
CA SER A 577 19.09 -16.14 20.70
C SER A 577 18.63 -15.27 21.87
N SER A 578 19.36 -15.34 22.99
CA SER A 578 19.13 -14.46 24.14
C SER A 578 20.43 -13.67 24.46
N PRO A 579 20.43 -12.32 24.40
CA PRO A 579 19.34 -11.46 23.92
C PRO A 579 19.06 -11.65 22.41
N ASP A 580 17.80 -11.40 22.00
CA ASP A 580 17.44 -11.46 20.58
C ASP A 580 17.87 -10.16 19.87
N LEU A 581 18.94 -10.24 19.09
CA LEU A 581 19.54 -9.15 18.34
C LEU A 581 19.12 -9.14 16.86
N SER A 582 18.25 -10.08 16.45
CA SER A 582 17.69 -10.14 15.09
C SER A 582 16.64 -9.05 14.88
N VAL A 583 16.45 -8.65 13.62
CA VAL A 583 15.36 -7.76 13.21
C VAL A 583 14.22 -8.48 12.50
N TRP A 584 14.30 -9.80 12.43
CA TRP A 584 13.25 -10.69 11.93
C TRP A 584 12.59 -10.20 10.62
N HIS A 585 13.41 -10.00 9.61
CA HIS A 585 12.90 -9.69 8.28
C HIS A 585 11.99 -10.81 7.78
N GLN A 586 12.38 -12.05 8.04
CA GLN A 586 11.61 -13.26 7.77
C GLN A 586 11.58 -14.15 9.02
N TYR A 587 10.43 -14.78 9.29
CA TYR A 587 10.31 -15.88 10.24
C TYR A 587 10.20 -17.17 9.46
N VAL A 588 11.33 -17.87 9.31
CA VAL A 588 11.46 -19.03 8.44
C VAL A 588 11.40 -20.30 9.26
N VAL A 589 10.40 -21.13 9.00
CA VAL A 589 10.29 -22.50 9.53
C VAL A 589 10.72 -23.51 8.49
N ARG A 590 11.07 -24.73 8.93
CA ARG A 590 11.40 -25.85 8.05
C ARG A 590 10.41 -26.99 8.25
N VAL A 591 9.94 -27.59 7.16
CA VAL A 591 9.01 -28.72 7.16
C VAL A 591 9.39 -29.70 6.06
N ASP A 592 9.15 -30.99 6.27
CA ASP A 592 9.56 -32.01 5.28
C ASP A 592 8.74 -31.94 3.99
N ASP A 593 7.42 -31.75 4.09
CA ASP A 593 6.53 -31.57 2.95
C ASP A 593 6.06 -30.10 2.86
N ARG A 594 6.91 -29.27 2.25
CA ARG A 594 6.67 -27.83 2.11
C ARG A 594 5.39 -27.50 1.38
N GLU A 595 5.11 -28.16 0.27
CA GLU A 595 3.97 -27.80 -0.57
C GLU A 595 2.65 -28.17 0.11
N ARG A 596 2.57 -29.29 0.79
CA ARG A 596 1.43 -29.69 1.61
C ARG A 596 1.21 -28.73 2.77
N PHE A 597 2.27 -28.32 3.46
CA PHE A 597 2.20 -27.36 4.55
C PHE A 597 1.69 -25.99 4.07
N ARG A 598 2.19 -25.50 2.94
CA ARG A 598 1.76 -24.24 2.34
C ARG A 598 0.29 -24.29 1.89
N ALA A 599 -0.14 -25.40 1.29
CA ALA A 599 -1.55 -25.63 0.91
C ALA A 599 -2.45 -25.61 2.15
N HIS A 600 -2.05 -26.32 3.22
CA HIS A 600 -2.77 -26.30 4.49
C HIS A 600 -2.94 -24.89 5.07
N LEU A 601 -1.89 -24.07 5.08
CA LEU A 601 -1.99 -22.68 5.55
C LEU A 601 -2.87 -21.81 4.63
N ALA A 602 -2.80 -22.04 3.31
CA ALA A 602 -3.66 -21.32 2.36
C ALA A 602 -5.15 -21.63 2.54
N GLU A 603 -5.52 -22.88 2.86
CA GLU A 603 -6.89 -23.28 3.22
C GLU A 603 -7.39 -22.53 4.48
N HIS A 604 -6.48 -22.15 5.38
CA HIS A 604 -6.78 -21.33 6.56
C HIS A 604 -6.71 -19.81 6.27
N GLY A 605 -6.58 -19.42 4.97
CA GLY A 605 -6.48 -18.03 4.54
C GLY A 605 -5.14 -17.35 4.90
N ILE A 606 -4.06 -18.12 5.10
CA ILE A 606 -2.74 -17.62 5.44
C ILE A 606 -1.81 -17.75 4.24
N SER A 607 -1.28 -16.63 3.76
CA SER A 607 -0.28 -16.61 2.69
C SER A 607 1.11 -16.91 3.24
N THR A 608 1.90 -17.65 2.48
CA THR A 608 3.31 -17.97 2.82
C THR A 608 4.21 -17.72 1.62
N ASP A 609 5.50 -17.53 1.87
CA ASP A 609 6.51 -17.39 0.84
C ASP A 609 7.68 -18.37 1.06
N VAL A 610 8.62 -18.46 0.12
CA VAL A 610 9.78 -19.36 0.20
C VAL A 610 11.05 -18.57 -0.11
N HIS A 611 11.95 -18.44 0.85
CA HIS A 611 13.23 -17.76 0.73
C HIS A 611 14.40 -18.70 1.00
N TYR A 612 14.96 -19.41 0.01
CA TYR A 612 14.62 -19.37 -1.42
C TYR A 612 14.44 -20.78 -1.97
N PRO A 613 13.52 -21.02 -2.95
CA PRO A 613 13.18 -22.38 -3.38
C PRO A 613 14.27 -23.06 -4.20
N THR A 614 15.16 -22.31 -4.81
CA THR A 614 16.29 -22.80 -5.62
C THR A 614 17.55 -22.04 -5.23
N PRO A 615 18.57 -22.71 -4.67
CA PRO A 615 19.80 -22.04 -4.27
C PRO A 615 20.62 -21.59 -5.50
N PRO A 616 21.50 -20.58 -5.35
CA PRO A 616 22.22 -19.97 -6.47
C PRO A 616 22.99 -20.96 -7.35
N HIS A 617 23.70 -21.94 -6.77
CA HIS A 617 24.45 -22.93 -7.53
C HIS A 617 23.58 -23.91 -8.37
N ARG A 618 22.28 -23.96 -8.12
CA ARG A 618 21.28 -24.74 -8.88
C ARG A 618 20.49 -23.89 -9.87
N GLN A 619 20.75 -22.60 -9.95
CA GLN A 619 20.07 -21.71 -10.91
C GLN A 619 20.56 -21.97 -12.35
N PRO A 620 19.66 -21.96 -13.35
CA PRO A 620 20.04 -22.22 -14.75
C PRO A 620 21.11 -21.27 -15.31
N CYS A 621 21.21 -20.05 -14.78
CA CYS A 621 22.23 -19.07 -15.19
C CYS A 621 23.61 -19.38 -14.61
N TYR A 622 23.72 -20.28 -13.65
CA TYR A 622 24.97 -20.72 -12.99
C TYR A 622 25.23 -22.21 -13.16
N LYS A 623 24.96 -22.72 -14.37
CA LYS A 623 25.12 -24.14 -14.72
C LYS A 623 26.56 -24.67 -14.49
N GLU A 624 27.56 -23.81 -14.51
CA GLU A 624 28.96 -24.14 -14.21
C GLU A 624 29.16 -24.61 -12.77
N TYR A 625 28.28 -24.23 -11.85
CA TYR A 625 28.30 -24.70 -10.45
C TYR A 625 27.32 -25.85 -10.16
N ALA A 626 26.57 -26.31 -11.17
CA ALA A 626 25.53 -27.33 -10.98
C ALA A 626 26.07 -28.69 -10.48
N SER A 627 27.35 -28.96 -10.64
CA SER A 627 28.02 -30.18 -10.12
C SER A 627 28.40 -30.11 -8.63
N LEU A 628 28.31 -28.90 -8.02
CA LEU A 628 28.61 -28.77 -6.59
C LEU A 628 27.56 -29.51 -5.76
N SER A 629 27.99 -30.21 -4.73
CA SER A 629 27.11 -30.81 -3.73
C SER A 629 27.15 -29.97 -2.47
N LEU A 630 26.03 -29.32 -2.16
CA LEU A 630 25.85 -28.44 -1.00
C LEU A 630 24.61 -28.89 -0.20
N PRO A 631 24.74 -30.05 0.51
CA PRO A 631 23.58 -30.75 1.07
C PRO A 631 22.81 -29.97 2.12
N VAL A 632 23.46 -29.14 2.93
CA VAL A 632 22.78 -28.30 3.94
C VAL A 632 21.96 -27.21 3.24
N THR A 633 22.53 -26.52 2.26
CA THR A 633 21.86 -25.51 1.46
C THR A 633 20.65 -26.07 0.70
N GLU A 634 20.84 -27.24 0.08
CA GLU A 634 19.80 -27.92 -0.70
C GLU A 634 18.65 -28.40 0.18
N ASP A 635 18.94 -28.89 1.40
CA ASP A 635 17.90 -29.25 2.37
C ASP A 635 17.12 -28.04 2.86
N ILE A 636 17.79 -26.94 3.23
CA ILE A 636 17.14 -25.69 3.61
C ILE A 636 16.22 -25.21 2.48
N SER A 637 16.71 -25.15 1.25
CA SER A 637 15.92 -24.70 0.10
C SER A 637 14.69 -25.57 -0.18
N ARG A 638 14.77 -26.87 0.09
CA ARG A 638 13.66 -27.83 -0.05
C ARG A 638 12.60 -27.64 1.03
N ARG A 639 12.99 -27.31 2.27
CA ARG A 639 12.14 -27.35 3.47
C ARG A 639 11.65 -26.00 3.97
N CYS A 640 12.31 -24.89 3.62
CA CYS A 640 12.03 -23.58 4.19
C CYS A 640 10.67 -23.02 3.76
N VAL A 641 9.95 -22.39 4.71
CA VAL A 641 8.70 -21.64 4.51
C VAL A 641 8.74 -20.39 5.38
N SER A 642 8.47 -19.22 4.80
CA SER A 642 8.37 -17.97 5.52
C SER A 642 6.92 -17.71 5.94
N LEU A 643 6.69 -17.61 7.24
CA LEU A 643 5.42 -17.20 7.82
C LEU A 643 5.25 -15.67 7.76
N PRO A 644 4.01 -15.16 7.75
CA PRO A 644 3.76 -13.73 7.81
C PRO A 644 4.44 -13.07 9.02
N ILE A 645 5.22 -12.04 8.81
CA ILE A 645 5.83 -11.24 9.87
C ILE A 645 5.97 -9.80 9.43
N SER A 646 5.48 -8.88 10.24
CA SER A 646 5.57 -7.43 10.03
C SER A 646 5.41 -6.67 11.35
N ALA A 647 5.76 -5.38 11.37
CA ALA A 647 5.53 -4.53 12.53
C ALA A 647 4.03 -4.28 12.81
N THR A 648 3.16 -4.57 11.84
CA THR A 648 1.74 -4.23 11.89
C THR A 648 0.81 -5.44 12.03
N ILE A 649 1.34 -6.66 12.05
CA ILE A 649 0.54 -7.87 12.26
C ILE A 649 -0.04 -7.87 13.68
N THR A 650 -1.32 -8.22 13.83
CA THR A 650 -1.98 -8.24 15.15
C THR A 650 -1.77 -9.56 15.88
N GLU A 651 -1.88 -9.54 17.21
CA GLU A 651 -1.83 -10.74 18.03
C GLU A 651 -2.93 -11.76 17.68
N ALA A 652 -4.10 -11.29 17.25
CA ALA A 652 -5.18 -12.14 16.76
C ALA A 652 -4.78 -12.89 15.47
N GLU A 653 -4.11 -12.21 14.54
CA GLU A 653 -3.56 -12.82 13.32
C GLU A 653 -2.44 -13.80 13.67
N ILE A 654 -1.52 -13.43 14.55
CA ILE A 654 -0.44 -14.31 15.03
C ILE A 654 -1.01 -15.58 15.65
N SER A 655 -2.01 -15.43 16.54
CA SER A 655 -2.68 -16.57 17.19
C SER A 655 -3.40 -17.48 16.19
N ARG A 656 -3.98 -16.90 15.12
CA ARG A 656 -4.61 -17.65 14.04
C ARG A 656 -3.58 -18.42 13.23
N ILE A 657 -2.45 -17.80 12.89
CA ILE A 657 -1.33 -18.46 12.18
C ILE A 657 -0.79 -19.61 13.01
N ALA A 658 -0.52 -19.38 14.29
CA ALA A 658 0.00 -20.41 15.20
C ALA A 658 -0.97 -21.62 15.34
N ARG A 659 -2.29 -21.37 15.45
CA ARG A 659 -3.28 -22.44 15.45
C ARG A 659 -3.29 -23.24 14.16
N ALA A 660 -3.22 -22.59 13.01
CA ALA A 660 -3.14 -23.27 11.71
C ALA A 660 -1.86 -24.10 11.57
N VAL A 661 -0.70 -23.56 11.99
CA VAL A 661 0.56 -24.30 12.03
C VAL A 661 0.47 -25.52 12.96
N ASN A 662 -0.14 -25.36 14.12
CA ASN A 662 -0.29 -26.45 15.10
C ASN A 662 -1.29 -27.53 14.67
N SER A 663 -2.22 -27.23 13.78
CA SER A 663 -3.18 -28.20 13.24
C SER A 663 -2.66 -29.02 12.05
N TYR A 664 -1.52 -28.65 11.47
CA TYR A 664 -0.87 -29.40 10.38
C TYR A 664 -0.43 -30.79 10.86
N ARG A 665 -0.71 -31.82 10.02
CA ARG A 665 -0.46 -33.23 10.32
C ARG A 665 0.29 -33.92 9.20
#